data_a0cd814a1a72d6e2c662013fdf60d7de
#
_entry.id   a0cd814a1a72d6e2c662013fdf60d7de
#
_cell.length_a   1.000
_cell.length_b   1.000
_cell.length_c   1.000
_cell.angle_alpha   90.00
_cell.angle_beta   90.00
_cell.angle_gamma   90.00
#
_symmetry.space_group_name_H-M   'P 1'
#
loop_
_entity.id
_entity.type
_entity.pdbx_description
1 polymer ?
#
loop_
_entity_poly.entity_id
_entity_poly.type
_entity_poly.pdbx_seq_one_letter_code
_entity_poly.pdbx_strand_id
1 'polypeptide(L)'
;MKTIVKMIAAATVMGCAVSCGTPRGDEVPSDFKYLIDEFADLKIMRYRVPGWNALSLRQKEYVYHLSEAAKYGRDILWDQNCAVNLPVRHVLEDIIEKYDGDRECQEYADFLVYAKRVFFSNGIHHHYAEEKFFPDCSREYFAGLMAAVGDENAELLEAIYSPTLYRWRKTDVGDIVKGSSVNFYEGVDRKEVDDFYAAMADPNDREPVSYGLNSKLVKGDDGVIREEVYRIDGLYGAAISKIVGELELASEAAESELQKQYVKTLIDYYRSGDLRLWDKYNIEWVKDTLGTVDFINGFIEDYNDPLGRKATWEGLVNVRDEEASQRTVKLSENAQWFEDHSPVDPRFRKPVVKGISAKVIDAVTLAGDCYPATPIGINLPNADWIRREHGSKSVTIANITHAYDFAAQESPKSTLAEFAWDDDEIAMAKKYLSLTDEIHTDLHECLGHGSGQLLPGTSPNALGEFNSTLEETRADLFGLYYMADPKLVELGILPDGEAYKAMYANYIRNGLLVQFSRVELGKKNTEAHMQNRKLIAQWCYDKGLADNVIEKKVRDGKTYFVVNDYPALRELFGKLLAEIQRVKSEGDYATGKALVEKYAVNIDYNLHKEVLERYASLNLKPYGGFVNPRIEPVERNGKVVDYAISYTDGYLEQMLEYGHKYRTL
;
A
#
# COMPACT_ATOMS: atom_id res chain seq x y z
N MET A 1 1.52 -66.50 6.28
CA MET A 1 2.58 -66.92 7.23
C MET A 1 3.32 -65.69 7.65
N LYS A 2 3.00 -65.16 8.82
CA LYS A 2 3.75 -65.10 10.08
C LYS A 2 5.12 -64.40 9.86
N THR A 3 5.52 -63.32 10.51
CA THR A 3 5.49 -63.12 11.94
C THR A 3 5.79 -61.65 12.28
N ILE A 4 5.11 -61.11 13.29
CA ILE A 4 5.31 -59.90 14.06
C ILE A 4 6.57 -59.98 14.90
N VAL A 5 7.35 -58.88 15.05
CA VAL A 5 8.10 -58.61 16.30
C VAL A 5 8.02 -57.10 16.61
N LYS A 6 7.52 -56.87 17.84
CA LYS A 6 7.60 -55.62 18.62
C LYS A 6 8.92 -55.55 19.34
N MET A 7 9.43 -54.35 19.62
CA MET A 7 10.14 -53.95 20.85
C MET A 7 10.34 -52.42 20.81
N ILE A 8 9.70 -51.67 21.62
CA ILE A 8 9.92 -51.27 23.05
C ILE A 8 10.99 -50.15 23.18
N ALA A 9 10.51 -49.12 23.81
CA ALA A 9 11.04 -47.81 24.16
C ALA A 9 12.36 -47.82 24.95
N ALA A 10 13.11 -46.73 24.82
CA ALA A 10 13.94 -46.18 25.88
C ALA A 10 13.83 -44.65 25.88
N ALA A 11 13.24 -44.10 26.89
CA ALA A 11 13.23 -42.70 27.21
C ALA A 11 14.59 -42.25 27.73
N THR A 12 15.18 -41.22 27.16
CA THR A 12 16.29 -40.53 27.80
C THR A 12 15.88 -39.09 28.01
N VAL A 13 15.64 -38.79 29.29
CA VAL A 13 15.47 -37.42 29.81
C VAL A 13 16.81 -36.72 29.72
N MET A 14 16.86 -35.61 28.95
CA MET A 14 17.98 -34.69 29.03
C MET A 14 17.46 -33.26 29.20
N GLY A 15 18.04 -32.60 30.17
CA GLY A 15 17.59 -31.43 30.86
C GLY A 15 17.31 -30.20 29.98
N CYS A 16 16.29 -29.50 30.37
CA CYS A 16 15.96 -28.16 29.94
C CYS A 16 17.05 -27.18 30.35
N ALA A 17 17.82 -26.70 29.41
CA ALA A 17 18.44 -25.38 29.51
C ALA A 17 17.39 -24.37 29.06
N VAL A 18 16.82 -23.62 29.99
CA VAL A 18 15.97 -22.48 29.74
C VAL A 18 16.86 -21.39 29.17
N SER A 19 16.90 -21.29 27.85
CA SER A 19 17.36 -20.09 27.17
C SER A 19 16.19 -19.10 27.20
N CYS A 20 16.33 -18.02 27.95
CA CYS A 20 15.51 -16.83 27.80
C CYS A 20 15.84 -16.19 26.45
N GLY A 21 15.21 -16.70 25.40
CA GLY A 21 15.09 -16.03 24.12
C GLY A 21 13.74 -15.33 24.09
N THR A 22 13.76 -14.03 23.82
CA THR A 22 12.57 -13.26 23.42
C THR A 22 11.75 -14.07 22.41
N PRO A 23 10.41 -14.13 22.51
CA PRO A 23 9.58 -14.78 21.51
C PRO A 23 9.76 -14.05 20.19
N ARG A 24 10.57 -14.61 19.28
CA ARG A 24 10.54 -14.22 17.88
C ARG A 24 9.20 -14.66 17.31
N GLY A 25 8.58 -13.73 16.60
CA GLY A 25 7.28 -13.86 15.99
C GLY A 25 7.01 -15.20 15.30
N ASP A 26 5.75 -15.48 15.15
CA ASP A 26 5.13 -16.72 14.68
C ASP A 26 6.00 -17.51 13.70
N GLU A 27 6.27 -18.79 14.02
CA GLU A 27 7.04 -19.67 13.13
C GLU A 27 6.36 -19.69 11.76
N VAL A 28 7.14 -19.30 10.74
CA VAL A 28 6.70 -19.36 9.34
C VAL A 28 6.50 -20.82 8.99
N PRO A 29 5.33 -21.24 8.48
CA PRO A 29 5.24 -22.57 7.86
C PRO A 29 6.35 -22.72 6.84
N SER A 30 7.04 -23.85 6.85
CA SER A 30 8.19 -24.10 5.95
C SER A 30 7.83 -24.05 4.46
N ASP A 31 6.56 -24.08 4.13
CA ASP A 31 5.97 -24.03 2.80
C ASP A 31 5.26 -22.71 2.47
N PHE A 32 5.35 -21.70 3.35
CA PHE A 32 4.78 -20.40 3.08
C PHE A 32 5.45 -19.74 1.87
N LYS A 33 4.62 -19.29 0.92
CA LYS A 33 5.06 -18.55 -0.27
C LYS A 33 4.37 -17.20 -0.30
N TYR A 34 5.16 -16.16 -0.55
CA TYR A 34 4.63 -14.81 -0.78
C TYR A 34 3.98 -14.70 -2.15
N LEU A 35 4.63 -15.13 -3.22
CA LEU A 35 4.07 -15.12 -4.58
C LEU A 35 3.28 -16.40 -4.83
N ILE A 36 1.97 -16.29 -5.12
CA ILE A 36 1.07 -17.44 -5.26
C ILE A 36 0.41 -17.60 -6.63
N ASP A 37 0.28 -16.51 -7.40
CA ASP A 37 -0.29 -16.57 -8.75
C ASP A 37 0.23 -15.42 -9.62
N GLU A 38 0.31 -15.63 -10.94
CA GLU A 38 0.63 -14.61 -11.93
C GLU A 38 -0.23 -14.82 -13.17
N PHE A 39 -0.92 -13.80 -13.63
CA PHE A 39 -1.73 -13.83 -14.85
C PHE A 39 -1.83 -12.42 -15.46
N ALA A 40 -2.02 -12.33 -16.77
CA ALA A 40 -2.03 -11.07 -17.50
C ALA A 40 -0.84 -10.15 -17.06
N ASP A 41 -1.12 -8.97 -16.55
CA ASP A 41 -0.18 -8.00 -16.02
C ASP A 41 -0.09 -7.97 -14.48
N LEU A 42 -0.65 -9.00 -13.84
CA LEU A 42 -0.88 -9.07 -12.39
C LEU A 42 -0.08 -10.17 -11.71
N LYS A 43 0.36 -9.91 -10.49
CA LYS A 43 0.87 -10.89 -9.53
C LYS A 43 0.07 -10.86 -8.25
N ILE A 44 -0.19 -12.02 -7.69
CA ILE A 44 -0.95 -12.18 -6.45
C ILE A 44 -0.01 -12.71 -5.36
N MET A 45 -0.07 -12.06 -4.22
CA MET A 45 0.80 -12.31 -3.09
C MET A 45 0.00 -12.61 -1.83
N ARG A 46 0.69 -13.21 -0.86
CA ARG A 46 0.26 -13.30 0.54
C ARG A 46 1.08 -12.34 1.39
N TYR A 47 0.51 -11.94 2.49
CA TYR A 47 1.22 -11.22 3.53
C TYR A 47 1.02 -11.93 4.87
N ARG A 48 1.94 -11.72 5.80
CA ARG A 48 1.89 -12.27 7.14
C ARG A 48 1.42 -11.22 8.12
N VAL A 49 0.91 -11.66 9.27
CA VAL A 49 0.56 -10.79 10.39
C VAL A 49 1.49 -11.15 11.56
N PRO A 50 2.67 -10.54 11.63
CA PRO A 50 3.58 -10.73 12.75
C PRO A 50 2.91 -10.35 14.07
N GLY A 51 3.24 -11.06 15.15
CA GLY A 51 2.70 -10.75 16.48
C GLY A 51 1.25 -11.20 16.74
N TRP A 52 0.59 -11.89 15.79
CA TRP A 52 -0.78 -12.40 15.99
C TRP A 52 -0.94 -13.18 17.29
N ASN A 53 0.02 -14.06 17.61
CA ASN A 53 -0.03 -14.89 18.80
C ASN A 53 0.20 -14.11 20.11
N ALA A 54 0.76 -12.91 20.05
CA ALA A 54 0.93 -12.03 21.20
C ALA A 54 -0.35 -11.27 21.57
N LEU A 55 -1.33 -11.22 20.67
CA LEU A 55 -2.61 -10.57 20.92
C LEU A 55 -3.41 -11.35 21.97
N SER A 56 -4.04 -10.63 22.89
CA SER A 56 -5.01 -11.22 23.83
C SER A 56 -6.25 -11.72 23.09
N LEU A 57 -6.99 -12.64 23.71
CA LEU A 57 -8.25 -13.14 23.14
C LEU A 57 -9.22 -12.00 22.80
N ARG A 58 -9.32 -10.99 23.65
CA ARG A 58 -10.18 -9.82 23.43
C ARG A 58 -9.74 -8.99 22.20
N GLN A 59 -8.45 -8.80 22.01
CA GLN A 59 -7.92 -8.11 20.81
C GLN A 59 -8.19 -8.92 19.54
N LYS A 60 -7.99 -10.24 19.57
CA LYS A 60 -8.31 -11.13 18.46
C LYS A 60 -9.80 -11.12 18.11
N GLU A 61 -10.67 -11.11 19.12
CA GLU A 61 -12.12 -10.96 18.95
C GLU A 61 -12.47 -9.63 18.30
N TYR A 62 -11.85 -8.53 18.75
CA TYR A 62 -12.01 -7.20 18.17
C TYR A 62 -11.60 -7.18 16.72
N VAL A 63 -10.40 -7.68 16.38
CA VAL A 63 -9.90 -7.82 15.02
C VAL A 63 -10.85 -8.66 14.15
N TYR A 64 -11.35 -9.78 14.68
CA TYR A 64 -12.25 -10.66 13.94
C TYR A 64 -13.53 -9.94 13.50
N HIS A 65 -14.22 -9.29 14.43
CA HIS A 65 -15.48 -8.59 14.12
C HIS A 65 -15.25 -7.36 13.22
N LEU A 66 -14.16 -6.62 13.41
CA LEU A 66 -13.77 -5.54 12.49
C LEU A 66 -13.50 -6.08 11.08
N SER A 67 -12.86 -7.25 10.97
CA SER A 67 -12.55 -7.90 9.69
C SER A 67 -13.81 -8.40 8.98
N GLU A 68 -14.77 -8.98 9.72
CA GLU A 68 -16.07 -9.36 9.15
C GLU A 68 -16.84 -8.10 8.69
N ALA A 69 -16.88 -7.04 9.50
CA ALA A 69 -17.50 -5.77 9.12
C ALA A 69 -16.90 -5.20 7.82
N ALA A 70 -15.57 -5.22 7.69
CA ALA A 70 -14.88 -4.72 6.50
C ALA A 70 -15.24 -5.52 5.24
N LYS A 71 -15.33 -6.85 5.34
CA LYS A 71 -15.62 -7.71 4.19
C LYS A 71 -17.06 -7.61 3.68
N TYR A 72 -18.03 -7.27 4.55
CA TYR A 72 -19.41 -7.05 4.13
C TYR A 72 -19.61 -5.82 3.23
N GLY A 73 -18.67 -4.90 3.17
CA GLY A 73 -18.69 -3.77 2.24
C GLY A 73 -18.24 -4.08 0.81
N ARG A 74 -17.81 -5.32 0.52
CA ARG A 74 -17.29 -5.74 -0.79
C ARG A 74 -18.23 -5.40 -1.96
N ASP A 75 -19.49 -5.75 -1.85
CA ASP A 75 -20.47 -5.54 -2.93
C ASP A 75 -20.72 -4.06 -3.21
N ILE A 76 -20.62 -3.21 -2.19
CA ILE A 76 -20.77 -1.75 -2.33
C ILE A 76 -19.75 -1.21 -3.33
N LEU A 77 -18.47 -1.53 -3.17
CA LEU A 77 -17.42 -1.07 -4.08
C LEU A 77 -17.67 -1.55 -5.52
N TRP A 78 -18.07 -2.81 -5.69
CA TRP A 78 -18.36 -3.36 -7.03
C TRP A 78 -19.45 -2.57 -7.74
N ASP A 79 -20.55 -2.26 -7.05
CA ASP A 79 -21.62 -1.45 -7.60
C ASP A 79 -21.19 0.01 -7.84
N GLN A 80 -20.43 0.61 -6.92
CA GLN A 80 -19.90 1.96 -7.08
C GLN A 80 -18.99 2.09 -8.31
N ASN A 81 -18.15 1.08 -8.59
CA ASN A 81 -17.23 1.12 -9.73
C ASN A 81 -17.97 1.06 -11.08
N CYS A 82 -19.05 0.30 -11.19
CA CYS A 82 -19.97 0.33 -12.34
C CYS A 82 -21.21 -0.53 -12.03
N ALA A 83 -22.39 -0.07 -12.38
CA ALA A 83 -23.66 -0.75 -12.12
C ALA A 83 -23.76 -2.18 -12.69
N VAL A 84 -22.97 -2.52 -13.74
CA VAL A 84 -22.97 -3.87 -14.33
C VAL A 84 -22.01 -4.84 -13.65
N ASN A 85 -21.14 -4.37 -12.74
CA ASN A 85 -20.09 -5.21 -12.17
C ASN A 85 -20.61 -6.36 -11.31
N LEU A 86 -21.65 -6.13 -10.50
CA LEU A 86 -22.26 -7.19 -9.70
C LEU A 86 -22.89 -8.30 -10.57
N PRO A 87 -23.75 -7.99 -11.55
CA PRO A 87 -24.23 -8.99 -12.51
C PRO A 87 -23.11 -9.74 -13.23
N VAL A 88 -22.07 -9.03 -13.70
CA VAL A 88 -20.90 -9.68 -14.33
C VAL A 88 -20.21 -10.62 -13.36
N ARG A 89 -19.95 -10.19 -12.13
CA ARG A 89 -19.31 -11.04 -11.13
C ARG A 89 -20.11 -12.30 -10.85
N HIS A 90 -21.42 -12.20 -10.68
CA HIS A 90 -22.27 -13.35 -10.39
C HIS A 90 -22.23 -14.38 -11.52
N VAL A 91 -22.27 -13.94 -12.76
CA VAL A 91 -22.16 -14.84 -13.92
C VAL A 91 -20.77 -15.51 -13.97
N LEU A 92 -19.69 -14.76 -13.69
CA LEU A 92 -18.34 -15.34 -13.65
C LEU A 92 -18.20 -16.39 -12.54
N GLU A 93 -18.71 -16.11 -11.34
CA GLU A 93 -18.75 -17.03 -10.20
C GLU A 93 -19.53 -18.31 -10.60
N ASP A 94 -20.71 -18.17 -11.16
CA ASP A 94 -21.55 -19.28 -11.61
C ASP A 94 -20.88 -20.14 -12.68
N ILE A 95 -20.24 -19.55 -13.68
CA ILE A 95 -19.52 -20.31 -14.73
C ILE A 95 -18.35 -21.07 -14.11
N ILE A 96 -17.54 -20.44 -13.26
CA ILE A 96 -16.37 -21.09 -12.65
C ILE A 96 -16.80 -22.29 -11.80
N GLU A 97 -17.91 -22.20 -11.10
CA GLU A 97 -18.36 -23.25 -10.19
C GLU A 97 -19.18 -24.34 -10.87
N LYS A 98 -20.07 -23.95 -11.77
CA LYS A 98 -21.12 -24.84 -12.28
C LYS A 98 -20.87 -25.39 -13.69
N TYR A 99 -19.99 -24.76 -14.49
CA TYR A 99 -19.70 -25.25 -15.82
C TYR A 99 -19.03 -26.62 -15.78
N ASP A 100 -19.62 -27.63 -16.37
CA ASP A 100 -19.17 -29.02 -16.39
C ASP A 100 -18.58 -29.49 -17.74
N GLY A 101 -18.40 -28.56 -18.70
CA GLY A 101 -17.81 -28.83 -20.00
C GLY A 101 -16.27 -28.83 -19.98
N ASP A 102 -15.67 -28.69 -21.16
CA ASP A 102 -14.20 -28.72 -21.34
C ASP A 102 -13.55 -27.49 -20.73
N ARG A 103 -12.87 -27.69 -19.61
CA ARG A 103 -12.09 -26.66 -18.90
C ARG A 103 -10.61 -26.62 -19.27
N GLU A 104 -10.15 -27.54 -20.13
CA GLU A 104 -8.74 -27.63 -20.54
C GLU A 104 -8.47 -26.91 -21.88
N CYS A 105 -9.52 -26.46 -22.58
CA CYS A 105 -9.38 -25.74 -23.84
C CYS A 105 -8.86 -24.31 -23.64
N GLN A 106 -8.22 -23.75 -24.68
CA GLN A 106 -7.63 -22.40 -24.64
C GLN A 106 -8.69 -21.32 -24.34
N GLU A 107 -9.88 -21.40 -24.93
CA GLU A 107 -10.93 -20.41 -24.70
C GLU A 107 -11.42 -20.38 -23.25
N TYR A 108 -11.43 -21.52 -22.54
CA TYR A 108 -11.72 -21.54 -21.09
C TYR A 108 -10.56 -20.94 -20.27
N ALA A 109 -9.32 -21.19 -20.66
CA ALA A 109 -8.16 -20.55 -20.03
C ALA A 109 -8.20 -19.03 -20.19
N ASP A 110 -8.55 -18.53 -21.38
CA ASP A 110 -8.70 -17.09 -21.68
C ASP A 110 -9.87 -16.48 -20.89
N PHE A 111 -11.01 -17.19 -20.81
CA PHE A 111 -12.13 -16.82 -19.93
C PHE A 111 -11.70 -16.70 -18.47
N LEU A 112 -10.94 -17.67 -17.95
CA LEU A 112 -10.50 -17.68 -16.56
C LEU A 112 -9.54 -16.53 -16.24
N VAL A 113 -8.66 -16.17 -17.19
CA VAL A 113 -7.80 -14.98 -17.05
C VAL A 113 -8.64 -13.71 -16.97
N TYR A 114 -9.67 -13.58 -17.83
CA TYR A 114 -10.61 -12.45 -17.77
C TYR A 114 -11.33 -12.39 -16.42
N ALA A 115 -11.88 -13.50 -15.93
CA ALA A 115 -12.57 -13.56 -14.64
C ALA A 115 -11.64 -13.14 -13.49
N LYS A 116 -10.42 -13.65 -13.45
CA LYS A 116 -9.40 -13.25 -12.46
C LYS A 116 -9.09 -11.75 -12.51
N ARG A 117 -9.00 -11.15 -13.70
CA ARG A 117 -8.79 -9.70 -13.87
C ARG A 117 -9.98 -8.89 -13.35
N VAL A 118 -11.21 -9.33 -13.64
CA VAL A 118 -12.44 -8.70 -13.12
C VAL A 118 -12.48 -8.75 -11.60
N PHE A 119 -12.15 -9.88 -11.00
CA PHE A 119 -12.08 -10.01 -9.54
C PHE A 119 -11.00 -9.09 -8.94
N PHE A 120 -9.84 -8.98 -9.58
CA PHE A 120 -8.76 -8.12 -9.12
C PHE A 120 -9.13 -6.63 -9.15
N SER A 121 -9.79 -6.21 -10.19
CA SER A 121 -10.14 -4.81 -10.43
C SER A 121 -11.44 -4.38 -9.75
N ASN A 122 -12.11 -5.26 -9.01
CA ASN A 122 -13.46 -5.04 -8.48
C ASN A 122 -14.42 -4.53 -9.59
N GLY A 123 -14.33 -5.12 -10.80
CA GLY A 123 -15.13 -4.75 -11.96
C GLY A 123 -14.43 -4.92 -13.29
N ILE A 124 -15.13 -4.50 -14.35
CA ILE A 124 -14.71 -4.69 -15.76
C ILE A 124 -13.64 -3.71 -16.26
N HIS A 125 -13.23 -2.75 -15.41
CA HIS A 125 -12.23 -1.74 -15.76
C HIS A 125 -10.90 -2.05 -15.09
N HIS A 126 -9.81 -1.77 -15.78
CA HIS A 126 -8.48 -1.90 -15.21
C HIS A 126 -8.34 -0.98 -13.99
N HIS A 127 -7.91 -1.54 -12.85
CA HIS A 127 -7.85 -0.85 -11.55
C HIS A 127 -6.99 0.43 -11.57
N TYR A 128 -6.01 0.52 -12.47
CA TYR A 128 -5.10 1.66 -12.60
C TYR A 128 -5.33 2.49 -13.87
N ALA A 129 -5.52 1.84 -15.04
CA ALA A 129 -5.68 2.52 -16.32
C ALA A 129 -7.10 3.03 -16.61
N GLU A 130 -8.08 2.69 -15.77
CA GLU A 130 -9.49 3.12 -15.86
C GLU A 130 -10.25 2.63 -17.10
N GLU A 131 -9.57 2.02 -18.07
CA GLU A 131 -10.17 1.53 -19.31
C GLU A 131 -10.73 0.11 -19.13
N LYS A 132 -11.88 -0.14 -19.74
CA LYS A 132 -12.45 -1.48 -19.80
C LYS A 132 -11.53 -2.44 -20.54
N PHE A 133 -11.29 -3.62 -19.96
CA PHE A 133 -10.57 -4.71 -20.61
C PHE A 133 -11.57 -5.78 -21.11
N PHE A 134 -11.15 -6.57 -22.08
CA PHE A 134 -12.00 -7.52 -22.77
C PHE A 134 -11.50 -8.96 -22.53
N PRO A 135 -12.41 -9.97 -22.60
CA PRO A 135 -11.99 -11.37 -22.68
C PRO A 135 -11.21 -11.63 -23.96
N ASP A 136 -10.18 -12.49 -23.89
CA ASP A 136 -9.49 -13.01 -25.06
C ASP A 136 -10.24 -14.17 -25.71
N CYS A 137 -11.15 -14.85 -24.99
CA CYS A 137 -12.06 -15.83 -25.56
C CYS A 137 -13.13 -15.19 -26.47
N SER A 138 -13.64 -15.96 -27.43
CA SER A 138 -14.66 -15.46 -28.36
C SER A 138 -15.98 -15.15 -27.66
N ARG A 139 -16.72 -14.17 -28.21
CA ARG A 139 -18.06 -13.81 -27.71
C ARG A 139 -19.01 -14.98 -27.74
N GLU A 140 -18.95 -15.80 -28.80
CA GLU A 140 -19.75 -16.99 -28.99
C GLU A 140 -19.46 -18.04 -27.93
N TYR A 141 -18.20 -18.24 -27.59
CA TYR A 141 -17.78 -19.14 -26.52
C TYR A 141 -18.28 -18.67 -25.16
N PHE A 142 -18.09 -17.39 -24.84
CA PHE A 142 -18.55 -16.80 -23.57
C PHE A 142 -20.09 -16.93 -23.44
N ALA A 143 -20.85 -16.64 -24.52
CA ALA A 143 -22.29 -16.84 -24.53
C ALA A 143 -22.67 -18.31 -24.29
N GLY A 144 -21.93 -19.27 -24.85
CA GLY A 144 -22.07 -20.69 -24.57
C GLY A 144 -21.83 -21.07 -23.11
N LEU A 145 -20.82 -20.47 -22.46
CA LEU A 145 -20.56 -20.65 -21.03
C LEU A 145 -21.74 -20.11 -20.18
N MET A 146 -22.25 -18.91 -20.50
CA MET A 146 -23.39 -18.32 -19.81
C MET A 146 -24.63 -19.23 -19.94
N ALA A 147 -24.97 -19.68 -21.16
CA ALA A 147 -26.09 -20.55 -21.40
C ALA A 147 -25.95 -21.89 -20.65
N ALA A 148 -24.75 -22.44 -20.54
CA ALA A 148 -24.49 -23.68 -19.82
C ALA A 148 -24.80 -23.59 -18.32
N VAL A 149 -24.76 -22.39 -17.74
CA VAL A 149 -25.12 -22.15 -16.33
C VAL A 149 -26.52 -21.53 -16.17
N GLY A 150 -27.28 -21.44 -17.28
CA GLY A 150 -28.68 -20.98 -17.28
C GLY A 150 -28.82 -19.44 -17.33
N ASP A 151 -27.78 -18.71 -17.71
CA ASP A 151 -27.84 -17.27 -17.95
C ASP A 151 -27.81 -16.99 -19.47
N GLU A 152 -28.84 -16.33 -19.97
CA GLU A 152 -28.96 -15.93 -21.38
C GLU A 152 -29.06 -14.40 -21.52
N ASN A 153 -28.51 -13.64 -20.56
CA ASN A 153 -28.57 -12.18 -20.52
C ASN A 153 -27.74 -11.56 -21.64
N ALA A 154 -28.36 -11.25 -22.76
CA ALA A 154 -27.70 -10.63 -23.92
C ALA A 154 -27.18 -9.21 -23.65
N GLU A 155 -27.83 -8.45 -22.74
CA GLU A 155 -27.39 -7.10 -22.36
C GLU A 155 -26.08 -7.15 -21.56
N LEU A 156 -25.94 -8.17 -20.70
CA LEU A 156 -24.72 -8.38 -19.95
C LEU A 156 -23.56 -8.78 -20.87
N LEU A 157 -23.81 -9.67 -21.82
CA LEU A 157 -22.83 -10.05 -22.85
C LEU A 157 -22.41 -8.84 -23.69
N GLU A 158 -23.36 -7.95 -24.03
CA GLU A 158 -23.03 -6.68 -24.72
C GLU A 158 -22.21 -5.76 -23.82
N ALA A 159 -22.53 -5.62 -22.55
CA ALA A 159 -21.75 -4.82 -21.60
C ALA A 159 -20.29 -5.28 -21.52
N ILE A 160 -20.04 -6.60 -21.61
CA ILE A 160 -18.69 -7.18 -21.57
C ILE A 160 -17.93 -6.88 -22.88
N TYR A 161 -18.54 -7.12 -24.06
CA TYR A 161 -17.84 -7.10 -25.35
C TYR A 161 -17.94 -5.79 -26.15
N SER A 162 -18.85 -4.88 -25.81
CA SER A 162 -19.00 -3.61 -26.55
C SER A 162 -17.78 -2.70 -26.34
N PRO A 163 -17.12 -2.21 -27.39
CA PRO A 163 -15.98 -1.32 -27.24
C PRO A 163 -16.38 0.12 -26.83
N THR A 164 -17.66 0.43 -26.84
CA THR A 164 -18.16 1.78 -26.56
C THR A 164 -18.97 1.87 -25.28
N LEU A 165 -19.70 0.82 -24.91
CA LEU A 165 -20.51 0.77 -23.71
C LEU A 165 -19.63 0.55 -22.49
N TYR A 166 -19.77 1.39 -21.47
CA TYR A 166 -18.94 1.35 -20.23
C TYR A 166 -17.43 1.38 -20.52
N ARG A 167 -16.99 2.20 -21.47
CA ARG A 167 -15.59 2.19 -21.93
C ARG A 167 -14.60 2.60 -20.83
N TRP A 168 -14.94 3.62 -20.07
CA TRP A 168 -14.09 4.23 -19.05
C TRP A 168 -14.76 4.19 -17.69
N ARG A 169 -14.09 3.68 -16.65
CA ARG A 169 -14.55 3.83 -15.28
C ARG A 169 -14.69 5.31 -14.97
N LYS A 170 -13.63 6.07 -15.24
CA LYS A 170 -13.58 7.54 -15.12
C LYS A 170 -12.94 8.14 -16.37
N THR A 171 -13.48 9.22 -16.87
CA THR A 171 -12.95 9.97 -18.03
C THR A 171 -12.75 11.43 -17.67
N ASP A 172 -11.77 12.07 -18.33
CA ASP A 172 -11.48 13.50 -18.26
C ASP A 172 -11.94 14.25 -19.52
N VAL A 173 -12.65 13.58 -20.45
CA VAL A 173 -13.06 14.11 -21.73
C VAL A 173 -14.56 14.33 -21.80
N GLY A 174 -14.98 15.51 -22.30
CA GLY A 174 -16.39 15.86 -22.47
C GLY A 174 -17.12 16.15 -21.15
N ASP A 175 -18.40 15.73 -21.05
CA ASP A 175 -19.09 15.70 -19.76
C ASP A 175 -18.60 14.50 -18.97
N ILE A 176 -17.71 14.77 -18.03
CA ILE A 176 -17.03 13.73 -17.25
C ILE A 176 -17.98 12.95 -16.35
N VAL A 177 -19.14 13.48 -15.98
CA VAL A 177 -20.19 12.78 -15.22
C VAL A 177 -20.88 11.76 -16.10
N LYS A 178 -21.34 12.17 -17.30
CA LYS A 178 -22.04 11.28 -18.24
C LYS A 178 -21.09 10.31 -18.95
N GLY A 179 -19.84 10.68 -19.12
CA GLY A 179 -18.83 9.87 -19.80
C GLY A 179 -18.17 8.79 -18.93
N SER A 180 -18.29 8.90 -17.61
CA SER A 180 -17.76 7.91 -16.66
C SER A 180 -18.80 6.84 -16.34
N SER A 181 -18.34 5.61 -16.11
CA SER A 181 -19.20 4.47 -15.78
C SER A 181 -19.37 4.26 -14.27
N VAL A 182 -18.68 5.03 -13.42
CA VAL A 182 -18.87 4.98 -11.96
C VAL A 182 -20.31 5.26 -11.60
N ASN A 183 -20.86 4.47 -10.69
CA ASN A 183 -22.28 4.49 -10.33
C ASN A 183 -22.61 5.51 -9.22
N PHE A 184 -22.00 6.68 -9.29
CA PHE A 184 -22.21 7.78 -8.33
C PHE A 184 -23.30 8.77 -8.78
N TYR A 185 -23.62 8.79 -10.08
CA TYR A 185 -24.51 9.74 -10.69
C TYR A 185 -25.47 9.05 -11.64
N GLU A 186 -26.75 9.44 -11.62
CA GLU A 186 -27.77 8.89 -12.49
C GLU A 186 -28.68 9.99 -13.03
N GLY A 187 -28.83 10.10 -14.34
CA GLY A 187 -29.71 11.03 -15.00
C GLY A 187 -29.30 12.51 -14.91
N VAL A 188 -28.14 12.82 -14.33
CA VAL A 188 -27.60 14.18 -14.15
C VAL A 188 -26.39 14.44 -15.05
N ASP A 189 -26.13 15.72 -15.33
CA ASP A 189 -24.89 16.17 -15.93
C ASP A 189 -24.02 16.95 -14.92
N ARG A 190 -22.77 17.26 -15.34
CA ARG A 190 -21.80 17.96 -14.50
C ARG A 190 -22.39 19.27 -13.92
N LYS A 191 -23.07 20.07 -14.74
CA LYS A 191 -23.62 21.34 -14.29
C LYS A 191 -24.69 21.14 -13.22
N GLU A 192 -25.58 20.17 -13.39
CA GLU A 192 -26.63 19.85 -12.44
C GLU A 192 -26.06 19.39 -11.09
N VAL A 193 -24.96 18.59 -11.12
CA VAL A 193 -24.23 18.18 -9.91
C VAL A 193 -23.60 19.38 -9.19
N ASP A 194 -22.88 20.23 -9.95
CA ASP A 194 -22.23 21.42 -9.40
C ASP A 194 -23.26 22.37 -8.76
N ASP A 195 -24.37 22.66 -9.45
CA ASP A 195 -25.46 23.52 -8.94
C ASP A 195 -26.11 22.94 -7.68
N PHE A 196 -26.33 21.61 -7.64
CA PHE A 196 -26.96 20.92 -6.51
C PHE A 196 -26.12 21.08 -5.24
N TYR A 197 -24.83 20.76 -5.30
CA TYR A 197 -23.96 20.83 -4.13
C TYR A 197 -23.53 22.25 -3.75
N ALA A 198 -23.45 23.17 -4.72
CA ALA A 198 -23.21 24.58 -4.44
C ALA A 198 -24.33 25.20 -3.59
N ALA A 199 -25.56 24.75 -3.78
CA ALA A 199 -26.70 25.20 -2.99
C ALA A 199 -26.68 24.73 -1.52
N MET A 200 -25.92 23.65 -1.22
CA MET A 200 -25.76 23.10 0.13
C MET A 200 -24.58 23.73 0.91
N ALA A 201 -23.62 24.31 0.20
CA ALA A 201 -22.39 24.81 0.78
C ALA A 201 -22.61 26.18 1.48
N ASP A 202 -22.13 26.32 2.73
CA ASP A 202 -21.97 27.61 3.38
C ASP A 202 -20.50 28.06 3.30
N PRO A 203 -20.16 29.13 2.56
CA PRO A 203 -18.79 29.59 2.42
C PRO A 203 -18.18 30.15 3.73
N ASN A 204 -19.00 30.36 4.76
CA ASN A 204 -18.55 30.84 6.09
C ASN A 204 -18.39 29.68 7.09
N ASP A 205 -18.75 28.47 6.71
CA ASP A 205 -18.56 27.29 7.58
C ASP A 205 -17.06 27.01 7.77
N ARG A 206 -16.61 27.01 9.03
CA ARG A 206 -15.21 26.68 9.39
C ARG A 206 -14.97 25.19 9.49
N GLU A 207 -16.04 24.43 9.59
CA GLU A 207 -16.06 22.98 9.68
C GLU A 207 -16.91 22.41 8.52
N PRO A 208 -16.48 22.63 7.25
CA PRO A 208 -17.31 22.32 6.09
C PRO A 208 -17.59 20.82 5.98
N VAL A 209 -18.85 20.46 5.82
CA VAL A 209 -19.29 19.09 5.58
C VAL A 209 -18.92 18.67 4.17
N SER A 210 -18.40 17.44 4.03
CA SER A 210 -18.10 16.83 2.73
C SER A 210 -19.38 16.31 2.06
N TYR A 211 -20.29 17.23 1.67
CA TYR A 211 -21.57 16.86 1.05
C TYR A 211 -21.38 16.00 -0.19
N GLY A 212 -22.11 14.89 -0.26
CA GLY A 212 -22.05 13.92 -1.36
C GLY A 212 -21.15 12.72 -1.09
N LEU A 213 -20.32 12.74 -0.04
CA LEU A 213 -19.34 11.70 0.26
C LEU A 213 -19.96 10.29 0.30
N ASN A 214 -21.12 10.15 0.95
CA ASN A 214 -21.81 8.88 1.21
C ASN A 214 -23.16 8.78 0.51
N SER A 215 -23.24 9.20 -0.75
CA SER A 215 -24.50 9.18 -1.49
C SER A 215 -24.30 9.00 -2.99
N LYS A 216 -25.32 8.47 -3.67
CA LYS A 216 -25.52 8.55 -5.12
C LYS A 216 -26.43 9.73 -5.41
N LEU A 217 -26.14 10.52 -6.46
CA LEU A 217 -27.00 11.61 -6.89
C LEU A 217 -27.84 11.16 -8.09
N VAL A 218 -29.14 11.22 -7.94
CA VAL A 218 -30.09 10.68 -8.92
C VAL A 218 -31.10 11.75 -9.33
N LYS A 219 -31.39 11.84 -10.62
CA LYS A 219 -32.49 12.62 -11.17
C LYS A 219 -33.64 11.67 -11.47
N GLY A 220 -34.71 11.76 -10.69
CA GLY A 220 -35.88 10.94 -10.86
C GLY A 220 -36.66 11.24 -12.14
N ASP A 221 -37.62 10.38 -12.49
CA ASP A 221 -38.53 10.59 -13.64
C ASP A 221 -39.38 11.87 -13.51
N ASP A 222 -39.56 12.38 -12.28
CA ASP A 222 -40.17 13.66 -11.96
C ASP A 222 -39.27 14.87 -12.24
N GLY A 223 -38.01 14.63 -12.66
CA GLY A 223 -37.03 15.66 -12.92
C GLY A 223 -36.38 16.22 -11.64
N VAL A 224 -36.73 15.73 -10.47
CA VAL A 224 -36.15 16.16 -9.18
C VAL A 224 -34.83 15.46 -8.93
N ILE A 225 -33.79 16.26 -8.63
CA ILE A 225 -32.47 15.75 -8.25
C ILE A 225 -32.43 15.55 -6.72
N ARG A 226 -32.00 14.37 -6.29
CA ARG A 226 -31.91 14.01 -4.87
C ARG A 226 -30.74 13.07 -4.60
N GLU A 227 -30.27 13.07 -3.36
CA GLU A 227 -29.29 12.09 -2.88
C GLU A 227 -29.99 10.80 -2.41
N GLU A 228 -29.45 9.67 -2.86
CA GLU A 228 -29.68 8.35 -2.26
C GLU A 228 -28.55 8.07 -1.30
N VAL A 229 -28.79 8.32 -0.01
CA VAL A 229 -27.76 8.25 1.03
C VAL A 229 -27.48 6.79 1.40
N TYR A 230 -26.19 6.46 1.58
CA TYR A 230 -25.68 5.17 2.02
C TYR A 230 -25.89 5.04 3.54
N ARG A 231 -26.90 4.30 3.94
CA ARG A 231 -27.27 4.07 5.35
C ARG A 231 -28.16 2.83 5.48
N ILE A 232 -28.47 2.39 6.70
CA ILE A 232 -29.27 1.17 6.95
C ILE A 232 -30.59 1.18 6.19
N ASP A 233 -31.34 2.27 6.22
CA ASP A 233 -32.64 2.41 5.53
C ASP A 233 -32.52 3.10 4.16
N GLY A 234 -31.32 3.15 3.59
CA GLY A 234 -31.00 3.81 2.32
C GLY A 234 -30.38 2.87 1.31
N LEU A 235 -29.65 3.47 0.36
CA LEU A 235 -28.87 2.70 -0.61
C LEU A 235 -27.79 1.88 0.12
N TYR A 236 -27.58 0.64 -0.30
CA TYR A 236 -26.70 -0.36 0.32
C TYR A 236 -27.10 -0.81 1.73
N GLY A 237 -28.36 -0.59 2.12
CA GLY A 237 -28.87 -0.89 3.47
C GLY A 237 -28.65 -2.32 3.93
N ALA A 238 -28.75 -3.31 3.03
CA ALA A 238 -28.51 -4.71 3.36
C ALA A 238 -27.05 -4.97 3.79
N ALA A 239 -26.08 -4.44 3.04
CA ALA A 239 -24.66 -4.52 3.38
C ALA A 239 -24.35 -3.76 4.67
N ILE A 240 -24.82 -2.51 4.77
CA ILE A 240 -24.58 -1.63 5.93
C ILE A 240 -25.17 -2.24 7.20
N SER A 241 -26.31 -2.92 7.14
CA SER A 241 -26.90 -3.62 8.29
C SER A 241 -25.99 -4.75 8.81
N LYS A 242 -25.31 -5.49 7.91
CA LYS A 242 -24.33 -6.51 8.28
C LYS A 242 -23.09 -5.89 8.91
N ILE A 243 -22.58 -4.81 8.30
CA ILE A 243 -21.44 -4.03 8.82
C ILE A 243 -21.74 -3.55 10.24
N VAL A 244 -22.90 -2.94 10.48
CA VAL A 244 -23.32 -2.45 11.80
C VAL A 244 -23.41 -3.59 12.81
N GLY A 245 -23.97 -4.74 12.43
CA GLY A 245 -24.06 -5.90 13.31
C GLY A 245 -22.67 -6.37 13.81
N GLU A 246 -21.69 -6.42 12.93
CA GLU A 246 -20.31 -6.77 13.30
C GLU A 246 -19.63 -5.66 14.10
N LEU A 247 -19.87 -4.39 13.78
CA LEU A 247 -19.34 -3.26 14.55
C LEU A 247 -19.91 -3.20 15.98
N GLU A 248 -21.16 -3.61 16.19
CA GLU A 248 -21.75 -3.73 17.54
C GLU A 248 -20.99 -4.76 18.37
N LEU A 249 -20.67 -5.94 17.80
CA LEU A 249 -19.86 -6.96 18.44
C LEU A 249 -18.41 -6.47 18.68
N ALA A 250 -17.80 -5.83 17.69
CA ALA A 250 -16.49 -5.21 17.82
C ALA A 250 -16.47 -4.17 18.97
N SER A 251 -17.49 -3.34 19.10
CA SER A 251 -17.62 -2.33 20.18
C SER A 251 -17.54 -2.97 21.58
N GLU A 252 -18.09 -4.17 21.77
CA GLU A 252 -18.02 -4.85 23.06
C GLU A 252 -16.62 -5.46 23.32
N ALA A 253 -15.87 -5.80 22.27
CA ALA A 253 -14.50 -6.32 22.35
C ALA A 253 -13.42 -5.22 22.34
N ALA A 254 -13.79 -3.93 22.16
CA ALA A 254 -12.86 -2.81 22.06
C ALA A 254 -11.86 -2.76 23.24
N GLU A 255 -10.61 -2.36 22.94
CA GLU A 255 -9.51 -2.33 23.93
C GLU A 255 -9.68 -1.22 24.98
N SER A 256 -10.37 -0.14 24.62
CA SER A 256 -10.54 1.05 25.45
C SER A 256 -11.93 1.67 25.32
N GLU A 257 -12.31 2.50 26.30
CA GLU A 257 -13.55 3.28 26.23
C GLU A 257 -13.57 4.27 25.06
N LEU A 258 -12.41 4.81 24.68
CA LEU A 258 -12.28 5.69 23.51
C LEU A 258 -12.59 4.93 22.21
N GLN A 259 -12.04 3.71 22.05
CA GLN A 259 -12.37 2.85 20.91
C GLN A 259 -13.85 2.51 20.87
N LYS A 260 -14.40 2.10 22.01
CA LYS A 260 -15.83 1.81 22.14
C LYS A 260 -16.69 3.03 21.75
N GLN A 261 -16.26 4.23 22.11
CA GLN A 261 -16.97 5.46 21.80
C GLN A 261 -16.96 5.74 20.30
N TYR A 262 -15.79 5.76 19.64
CA TYR A 262 -15.77 6.08 18.21
C TYR A 262 -16.40 5.01 17.34
N VAL A 263 -16.33 3.71 17.73
CA VAL A 263 -17.08 2.65 17.03
C VAL A 263 -18.58 2.90 17.13
N LYS A 264 -19.10 3.31 18.29
CA LYS A 264 -20.52 3.69 18.43
C LYS A 264 -20.88 4.90 17.58
N THR A 265 -20.03 5.92 17.52
CA THR A 265 -20.25 7.08 16.64
C THR A 265 -20.30 6.67 15.17
N LEU A 266 -19.44 5.73 14.74
CA LEU A 266 -19.48 5.16 13.39
C LEU A 266 -20.78 4.38 13.13
N ILE A 267 -21.26 3.58 14.09
CA ILE A 267 -22.55 2.90 14.01
C ILE A 267 -23.70 3.91 13.85
N ASP A 268 -23.69 4.98 14.60
CA ASP A 268 -24.72 6.03 14.51
C ASP A 268 -24.68 6.75 13.15
N TYR A 269 -23.48 6.96 12.60
CA TYR A 269 -23.29 7.45 11.23
C TYR A 269 -23.93 6.50 10.21
N TYR A 270 -23.67 5.21 10.26
CA TYR A 270 -24.27 4.23 9.33
C TYR A 270 -25.78 4.12 9.46
N ARG A 271 -26.32 4.34 10.65
CA ARG A 271 -27.79 4.36 10.87
C ARG A 271 -28.46 5.59 10.27
N SER A 272 -27.82 6.75 10.39
CA SER A 272 -28.43 8.03 9.98
C SER A 272 -27.99 8.49 8.58
N GLY A 273 -26.76 8.20 8.18
CA GLY A 273 -26.09 8.80 7.02
C GLY A 273 -25.61 10.23 7.26
N ASP A 274 -25.61 10.71 8.51
CA ASP A 274 -25.26 12.08 8.87
C ASP A 274 -23.74 12.29 8.82
N LEU A 275 -23.29 13.13 7.89
CA LEU A 275 -21.86 13.44 7.71
C LEU A 275 -21.24 14.20 8.89
N ARG A 276 -22.02 14.86 9.75
CA ARG A 276 -21.49 15.44 11.01
C ARG A 276 -21.10 14.35 12.01
N LEU A 277 -21.77 13.19 11.99
CA LEU A 277 -21.35 12.03 12.77
C LEU A 277 -20.09 11.39 12.18
N TRP A 278 -19.93 11.42 10.85
CA TRP A 278 -18.68 11.03 10.20
C TRP A 278 -17.50 11.90 10.62
N ASP A 279 -17.66 13.21 10.60
CA ASP A 279 -16.65 14.17 11.09
C ASP A 279 -16.31 13.90 12.56
N LYS A 280 -17.33 13.72 13.41
CA LYS A 280 -17.15 13.40 14.83
C LYS A 280 -16.40 12.09 15.05
N TYR A 281 -16.75 11.04 14.28
CA TYR A 281 -16.03 9.77 14.31
C TYR A 281 -14.55 9.96 13.98
N ASN A 282 -14.22 10.68 12.92
CA ASN A 282 -12.84 10.96 12.52
C ASN A 282 -12.07 11.72 13.61
N ILE A 283 -12.67 12.72 14.24
CA ILE A 283 -12.07 13.49 15.34
C ILE A 283 -11.80 12.60 16.57
N GLU A 284 -12.71 11.70 16.89
CA GLU A 284 -12.57 10.75 17.99
C GLU A 284 -11.48 9.69 17.67
N TRP A 285 -11.51 9.16 16.45
CA TRP A 285 -10.55 8.16 15.96
C TRP A 285 -9.10 8.67 15.95
N VAL A 286 -8.87 9.90 15.50
CA VAL A 286 -7.52 10.51 15.48
C VAL A 286 -6.92 10.60 16.88
N LYS A 287 -7.72 10.74 17.94
CA LYS A 287 -7.26 10.81 19.34
C LYS A 287 -6.72 9.48 19.87
N ASP A 288 -7.10 8.37 19.27
CA ASP A 288 -6.58 7.07 19.67
C ASP A 288 -5.17 6.85 19.11
N THR A 289 -4.18 7.13 19.95
CA THR A 289 -2.76 6.98 19.63
C THR A 289 -2.13 5.76 20.28
N LEU A 290 -2.85 5.06 21.15
CA LEU A 290 -2.31 3.98 21.99
C LEU A 290 -2.86 2.59 21.65
N GLY A 291 -3.97 2.49 20.93
CA GLY A 291 -4.58 1.22 20.54
C GLY A 291 -3.60 0.30 19.83
N THR A 292 -3.62 -0.99 20.18
CA THR A 292 -2.88 -2.05 19.47
C THR A 292 -3.58 -2.40 18.16
N VAL A 293 -4.91 -2.48 18.20
CA VAL A 293 -5.76 -2.72 17.03
C VAL A 293 -6.32 -1.39 16.55
N ASP A 294 -6.25 -1.16 15.25
CA ASP A 294 -6.84 0.02 14.60
C ASP A 294 -7.55 -0.41 13.32
N PHE A 295 -8.41 0.44 12.77
CA PHE A 295 -9.14 0.11 11.56
C PHE A 295 -9.61 1.34 10.79
N ILE A 296 -9.89 1.13 9.51
CA ILE A 296 -10.60 2.01 8.60
C ILE A 296 -11.85 1.26 8.14
N ASN A 297 -12.99 1.93 8.13
CA ASN A 297 -14.25 1.35 7.68
C ASN A 297 -15.19 2.48 7.30
N GLY A 298 -15.45 2.66 6.01
CA GLY A 298 -16.30 3.75 5.56
C GLY A 298 -16.22 4.07 4.07
N PHE A 299 -16.79 5.20 3.73
CA PHE A 299 -16.67 5.84 2.41
C PHE A 299 -15.53 6.87 2.51
N ILE A 300 -14.34 6.52 1.98
CA ILE A 300 -13.08 7.17 2.34
C ILE A 300 -12.49 7.96 1.16
N GLU A 301 -12.16 7.27 0.06
CA GLU A 301 -11.38 7.83 -1.02
C GLU A 301 -12.27 8.32 -2.18
N ASP A 302 -12.06 9.56 -2.59
CA ASP A 302 -12.88 10.24 -3.60
C ASP A 302 -12.24 10.31 -5.00
N TYR A 303 -11.03 9.79 -5.15
CA TYR A 303 -10.30 9.82 -6.42
C TYR A 303 -10.97 8.99 -7.54
N ASN A 304 -11.87 8.06 -7.22
CA ASN A 304 -12.66 7.33 -8.21
C ASN A 304 -13.87 8.13 -8.73
N ASP A 305 -14.26 9.20 -8.06
CA ASP A 305 -15.26 10.13 -8.56
C ASP A 305 -14.64 11.13 -9.56
N PRO A 306 -15.19 11.32 -10.76
CA PRO A 306 -14.69 12.32 -11.72
C PRO A 306 -14.73 13.76 -11.18
N LEU A 307 -15.52 14.04 -10.14
CA LEU A 307 -15.61 15.35 -9.49
C LEU A 307 -14.89 15.41 -8.14
N GLY A 308 -14.31 14.31 -7.65
CA GLY A 308 -13.62 14.25 -6.36
C GLY A 308 -14.54 14.57 -5.17
N ARG A 309 -15.77 14.10 -5.18
CA ARG A 309 -16.78 14.43 -4.18
C ARG A 309 -17.35 13.22 -3.46
N LYS A 310 -17.54 12.13 -4.20
CA LYS A 310 -18.15 10.90 -3.71
C LYS A 310 -17.10 9.87 -3.42
N ALA A 311 -17.23 9.19 -2.27
CA ALA A 311 -16.21 8.27 -1.83
C ALA A 311 -16.58 6.81 -2.06
N THR A 312 -15.57 6.02 -2.42
CA THR A 312 -15.63 4.57 -2.49
C THR A 312 -15.62 3.94 -1.09
N TRP A 313 -16.20 2.75 -1.01
CA TRP A 313 -16.11 1.91 0.18
C TRP A 313 -14.71 1.37 0.38
N GLU A 314 -14.20 1.54 1.58
CA GLU A 314 -12.87 1.06 1.98
C GLU A 314 -12.90 0.47 3.40
N GLY A 315 -12.15 -0.60 3.60
CA GLY A 315 -11.95 -1.22 4.90
C GLY A 315 -10.54 -1.77 5.04
N LEU A 316 -9.91 -1.45 6.16
CA LEU A 316 -8.61 -1.98 6.56
C LEU A 316 -8.65 -2.26 8.05
N VAL A 317 -8.26 -3.46 8.45
CA VAL A 317 -8.01 -3.79 9.86
C VAL A 317 -6.53 -4.06 10.04
N ASN A 318 -5.95 -3.46 11.05
CA ASN A 318 -4.51 -3.53 11.28
C ASN A 318 -4.18 -3.67 12.76
N VAL A 319 -2.97 -4.14 13.01
CA VAL A 319 -2.37 -4.16 14.33
C VAL A 319 -1.08 -3.35 14.30
N ARG A 320 -0.73 -2.76 15.45
CA ARG A 320 0.54 -2.04 15.57
C ARG A 320 1.70 -3.01 15.42
N ASP A 321 2.65 -2.70 14.57
CA ASP A 321 3.97 -3.31 14.62
C ASP A 321 4.73 -2.72 15.82
N GLU A 322 4.77 -3.49 16.91
CA GLU A 322 5.35 -3.03 18.16
C GLU A 322 6.88 -2.87 18.04
N GLU A 323 7.55 -3.76 17.30
CA GLU A 323 9.01 -3.70 17.11
C GLU A 323 9.40 -2.45 16.30
N ALA A 324 8.74 -2.23 15.17
CA ALA A 324 8.96 -1.03 14.36
C ALA A 324 8.55 0.25 15.09
N SER A 325 7.44 0.24 15.83
CA SER A 325 7.00 1.39 16.63
C SER A 325 8.01 1.73 17.73
N GLN A 326 8.57 0.75 18.43
CA GLN A 326 9.64 0.97 19.41
C GLN A 326 10.93 1.49 18.75
N ARG A 327 11.22 1.06 17.53
CA ARG A 327 12.36 1.56 16.74
C ARG A 327 12.22 3.05 16.45
N THR A 328 11.05 3.49 15.96
CA THR A 328 10.80 4.91 15.69
C THR A 328 10.79 5.77 16.96
N VAL A 329 10.31 5.24 18.09
CA VAL A 329 10.43 5.91 19.41
C VAL A 329 11.88 6.12 19.80
N LYS A 330 12.73 5.08 19.71
CA LYS A 330 14.17 5.20 20.02
C LYS A 330 14.86 6.25 19.13
N LEU A 331 14.51 6.28 17.83
CA LEU A 331 15.03 7.31 16.92
C LEU A 331 14.59 8.71 17.34
N SER A 332 13.31 8.87 17.65
CA SER A 332 12.73 10.14 18.09
C SER A 332 13.35 10.66 19.41
N GLU A 333 13.54 9.79 20.40
CA GLU A 333 14.19 10.13 21.67
C GLU A 333 15.66 10.53 21.50
N ASN A 334 16.32 10.03 20.47
CA ASN A 334 17.70 10.37 20.13
C ASN A 334 17.83 11.42 19.02
N ALA A 335 16.75 12.06 18.58
CA ALA A 335 16.74 12.97 17.43
C ALA A 335 17.74 14.13 17.60
N GLN A 336 17.85 14.71 18.81
CA GLN A 336 18.83 15.75 19.09
C GLN A 336 20.28 15.24 18.99
N TRP A 337 20.55 14.01 19.44
CA TRP A 337 21.88 13.42 19.30
C TRP A 337 22.27 13.30 17.82
N PHE A 338 21.38 12.82 16.96
CA PHE A 338 21.63 12.71 15.54
C PHE A 338 21.86 14.08 14.88
N GLU A 339 21.09 15.11 15.26
CA GLU A 339 21.28 16.47 14.78
C GLU A 339 22.64 17.03 15.16
N ASP A 340 23.03 16.89 16.45
CA ASP A 340 24.28 17.45 16.99
C ASP A 340 25.54 16.77 16.43
N HIS A 341 25.44 15.50 16.00
CA HIS A 341 26.54 14.71 15.42
C HIS A 341 26.51 14.67 13.89
N SER A 342 25.58 15.38 13.26
CA SER A 342 25.51 15.42 11.78
C SER A 342 26.76 16.11 11.19
N PRO A 343 27.15 15.75 9.95
CA PRO A 343 28.28 16.37 9.27
C PRO A 343 28.01 17.81 8.80
N VAL A 344 26.82 18.32 9.13
CA VAL A 344 26.35 19.66 8.77
C VAL A 344 27.01 20.74 9.62
N ASP A 345 27.28 21.91 9.02
CA ASP A 345 27.80 23.07 9.76
C ASP A 345 26.88 23.42 10.95
N PRO A 346 27.41 23.62 12.16
CA PRO A 346 26.58 23.92 13.34
C PRO A 346 25.58 25.08 13.17
N ARG A 347 25.87 26.05 12.29
CA ARG A 347 24.94 27.16 12.00
C ARG A 347 23.63 26.70 11.36
N PHE A 348 23.65 25.56 10.69
CA PHE A 348 22.50 25.00 9.96
C PHE A 348 21.80 23.88 10.72
N ARG A 349 22.33 23.49 11.88
CA ARG A 349 21.70 22.48 12.76
C ARG A 349 20.57 23.11 13.56
N LYS A 350 19.53 22.34 13.80
CA LYS A 350 18.40 22.75 14.64
C LYS A 350 18.82 22.78 16.11
N PRO A 351 18.64 23.87 16.83
CA PRO A 351 19.03 23.94 18.25
C PRO A 351 18.16 23.02 19.14
N VAL A 352 16.93 22.75 18.72
CA VAL A 352 16.02 21.82 19.40
C VAL A 352 15.25 21.03 18.35
N VAL A 353 15.48 19.74 18.31
CA VAL A 353 14.74 18.81 17.45
C VAL A 353 13.60 18.21 18.24
N LYS A 354 12.37 18.37 17.73
CA LYS A 354 11.22 17.61 18.23
C LYS A 354 11.15 16.33 17.40
N GLY A 355 11.34 15.20 18.05
CA GLY A 355 11.21 13.92 17.38
C GLY A 355 9.78 13.70 16.86
N ILE A 356 9.67 13.11 15.69
CA ILE A 356 8.41 12.67 15.09
C ILE A 356 8.43 11.14 15.18
N SER A 357 7.36 10.54 15.71
CA SER A 357 7.15 9.10 15.65
C SER A 357 6.14 8.79 14.54
N ALA A 358 6.56 8.07 13.53
CA ALA A 358 5.64 7.46 12.59
C ALA A 358 5.02 6.20 13.23
N LYS A 359 3.74 5.92 12.96
CA LYS A 359 3.14 4.64 13.33
C LYS A 359 3.39 3.65 12.21
N VAL A 360 3.93 2.50 12.59
CA VAL A 360 4.09 1.35 11.70
C VAL A 360 3.04 0.32 12.09
N ILE A 361 2.34 -0.21 11.11
CA ILE A 361 1.26 -1.17 11.30
C ILE A 361 1.42 -2.38 10.39
N ASP A 362 0.83 -3.49 10.79
CA ASP A 362 0.62 -4.67 9.98
C ASP A 362 -0.84 -4.79 9.59
N ALA A 363 -1.13 -4.85 8.31
CA ALA A 363 -2.46 -5.15 7.81
C ALA A 363 -2.87 -6.57 8.24
N VAL A 364 -4.10 -6.71 8.72
CA VAL A 364 -4.71 -8.01 9.04
C VAL A 364 -5.79 -8.37 8.03
N THR A 365 -6.62 -7.41 7.64
CA THR A 365 -7.67 -7.60 6.64
C THR A 365 -7.75 -6.38 5.74
N LEU A 366 -7.74 -6.63 4.45
CA LEU A 366 -7.93 -5.64 3.38
C LEU A 366 -9.33 -5.82 2.81
N ALA A 367 -10.05 -4.74 2.53
CA ALA A 367 -11.40 -4.80 1.97
C ALA A 367 -11.74 -3.53 1.17
N GLY A 368 -12.72 -3.65 0.27
CA GLY A 368 -13.14 -2.54 -0.57
C GLY A 368 -12.01 -2.03 -1.45
N ASP A 369 -11.80 -0.72 -1.49
CA ASP A 369 -10.80 -0.09 -2.36
C ASP A 369 -9.33 -0.44 -2.01
N CYS A 370 -9.09 -0.94 -0.79
CA CYS A 370 -7.80 -1.51 -0.37
C CYS A 370 -7.58 -2.97 -0.81
N TYR A 371 -8.49 -3.60 -1.56
CA TYR A 371 -8.42 -5.03 -1.82
C TYR A 371 -8.87 -5.42 -3.25
N PRO A 372 -8.15 -6.28 -3.97
CA PRO A 372 -6.86 -6.92 -3.65
C PRO A 372 -5.63 -6.00 -3.74
N ALA A 373 -5.67 -4.93 -4.56
CA ALA A 373 -4.61 -3.92 -4.57
C ALA A 373 -4.72 -3.04 -3.32
N THR A 374 -3.58 -2.75 -2.69
CA THR A 374 -3.56 -1.98 -1.44
C THR A 374 -2.45 -0.95 -1.43
N PRO A 375 -2.63 0.22 -0.76
CA PRO A 375 -1.57 1.18 -0.55
C PRO A 375 -0.52 0.64 0.44
N ILE A 376 0.67 1.20 0.39
CA ILE A 376 1.76 0.91 1.35
C ILE A 376 1.77 1.88 2.54
N GLY A 377 0.95 2.91 2.49
CA GLY A 377 0.80 3.91 3.54
C GLY A 377 -0.52 4.65 3.42
N ILE A 378 -0.98 5.22 4.54
CA ILE A 378 -2.27 5.89 4.65
C ILE A 378 -2.11 7.15 5.50
N ASN A 379 -2.80 8.23 5.12
CA ASN A 379 -2.86 9.46 5.89
C ASN A 379 -4.31 9.99 5.94
N LEU A 380 -5.00 9.71 7.02
CA LEU A 380 -6.42 10.03 7.21
C LEU A 380 -6.68 10.85 8.49
N PRO A 381 -7.81 11.56 8.57
CA PRO A 381 -8.91 11.69 7.61
C PRO A 381 -8.58 12.63 6.44
N ASN A 382 -9.39 12.57 5.36
CA ASN A 382 -9.21 13.42 4.17
C ASN A 382 -9.72 14.85 4.36
N ALA A 383 -10.59 15.12 5.35
CA ALA A 383 -11.12 16.44 5.62
C ALA A 383 -10.04 17.41 6.12
N ASP A 384 -9.65 18.41 5.31
CA ASP A 384 -8.58 19.36 5.60
C ASP A 384 -8.75 20.12 6.91
N TRP A 385 -9.97 20.51 7.25
CA TRP A 385 -10.24 21.22 8.49
C TRP A 385 -10.00 20.36 9.72
N ILE A 386 -10.34 19.04 9.65
CA ILE A 386 -10.05 18.08 10.74
C ILE A 386 -8.55 17.91 10.89
N ARG A 387 -7.82 17.71 9.78
CA ARG A 387 -6.35 17.63 9.79
C ARG A 387 -5.70 18.83 10.47
N ARG A 388 -6.17 20.03 10.12
CA ARG A 388 -5.64 21.28 10.65
C ARG A 388 -5.91 21.47 12.14
N GLU A 389 -7.09 21.10 12.62
CA GLU A 389 -7.55 21.43 13.98
C GLU A 389 -7.39 20.27 14.96
N HIS A 390 -7.47 19.04 14.47
CA HIS A 390 -7.45 17.83 15.29
C HIS A 390 -6.28 16.87 14.95
N GLY A 391 -5.60 17.08 13.82
CA GLY A 391 -4.50 16.24 13.36
C GLY A 391 -4.96 15.12 12.42
N SER A 392 -4.03 14.22 12.11
CA SER A 392 -4.25 13.06 11.26
C SER A 392 -3.45 11.86 11.78
N LYS A 393 -3.83 10.65 11.36
CA LYS A 393 -3.01 9.45 11.50
C LYS A 393 -2.30 9.19 10.18
N SER A 394 -0.97 9.23 10.20
CA SER A 394 -0.11 8.78 9.12
C SER A 394 0.52 7.45 9.52
N VAL A 395 0.36 6.43 8.71
CA VAL A 395 0.85 5.09 9.01
C VAL A 395 1.51 4.46 7.78
N THR A 396 2.56 3.68 8.00
CA THR A 396 3.17 2.79 7.01
C THR A 396 2.70 1.37 7.25
N ILE A 397 2.38 0.62 6.19
CA ILE A 397 1.90 -0.76 6.28
C ILE A 397 3.08 -1.69 6.00
N ALA A 398 3.79 -2.10 7.05
CA ALA A 398 5.07 -2.79 6.95
C ALA A 398 4.96 -4.17 6.29
N ASN A 399 4.02 -5.00 6.72
CA ASN A 399 3.89 -6.35 6.20
C ASN A 399 3.49 -6.41 4.71
N ILE A 400 2.86 -5.38 4.19
CA ILE A 400 2.56 -5.25 2.75
C ILE A 400 3.85 -4.93 1.98
N THR A 401 4.65 -3.99 2.47
CA THR A 401 5.97 -3.68 1.88
C THR A 401 6.88 -4.92 1.91
N HIS A 402 6.96 -5.62 3.04
CA HIS A 402 7.68 -6.88 3.18
C HIS A 402 7.23 -7.94 2.17
N ALA A 403 5.91 -8.08 1.98
CA ALA A 403 5.39 -9.07 1.05
C ALA A 403 5.82 -8.79 -0.39
N TYR A 404 5.90 -7.52 -0.81
CA TYR A 404 6.45 -7.15 -2.11
C TYR A 404 7.93 -7.54 -2.24
N ASP A 405 8.73 -7.27 -1.21
CA ASP A 405 10.17 -7.55 -1.20
C ASP A 405 10.44 -9.05 -1.23
N PHE A 406 9.78 -9.82 -0.39
CA PHE A 406 9.97 -11.27 -0.34
C PHE A 406 9.43 -11.98 -1.58
N ALA A 407 8.29 -11.55 -2.14
CA ALA A 407 7.80 -12.08 -3.40
C ALA A 407 8.79 -11.82 -4.55
N ALA A 408 9.42 -10.63 -4.56
CA ALA A 408 10.47 -10.34 -5.54
C ALA A 408 11.72 -11.22 -5.37
N GLN A 409 12.06 -11.59 -4.13
CA GLN A 409 13.20 -12.48 -3.83
C GLN A 409 12.92 -13.95 -4.14
N GLU A 410 11.66 -14.39 -4.04
CA GLU A 410 11.23 -15.76 -4.41
C GLU A 410 11.26 -15.97 -5.93
N SER A 411 11.11 -14.92 -6.72
CA SER A 411 11.15 -15.00 -8.18
C SER A 411 12.59 -15.22 -8.68
N PRO A 412 12.85 -16.24 -9.52
CA PRO A 412 14.14 -16.40 -10.18
C PRO A 412 14.44 -15.27 -11.17
N LYS A 413 13.43 -14.53 -11.59
CA LYS A 413 13.52 -13.37 -12.46
C LYS A 413 13.25 -12.12 -11.63
N SER A 414 14.24 -11.63 -10.89
CA SER A 414 14.11 -10.43 -10.09
C SER A 414 15.07 -9.34 -10.57
N THR A 415 14.71 -8.09 -10.28
CA THR A 415 15.61 -6.96 -10.55
C THR A 415 16.91 -7.09 -9.74
N LEU A 416 16.86 -7.67 -8.54
CA LEU A 416 18.03 -7.95 -7.75
C LEU A 416 18.96 -8.92 -8.49
N ALA A 417 18.45 -10.07 -8.94
CA ALA A 417 19.25 -11.06 -9.66
C ALA A 417 19.82 -10.53 -10.99
N GLU A 418 19.07 -9.67 -11.69
CA GLU A 418 19.51 -9.11 -12.97
C GLU A 418 20.54 -7.99 -12.82
N PHE A 419 20.43 -7.12 -11.81
CA PHE A 419 21.21 -5.90 -11.70
C PHE A 419 22.29 -5.93 -10.58
N ALA A 420 22.31 -6.95 -9.71
CA ALA A 420 23.41 -7.15 -8.77
C ALA A 420 24.66 -7.71 -9.49
N TRP A 421 25.82 -7.37 -8.96
CA TRP A 421 27.08 -7.78 -9.56
C TRP A 421 27.37 -9.27 -9.38
N ASP A 422 27.16 -9.82 -8.20
CA ASP A 422 27.51 -11.21 -7.85
C ASP A 422 26.57 -11.79 -6.78
N ASP A 423 26.80 -13.07 -6.49
CA ASP A 423 26.00 -13.82 -5.51
C ASP A 423 26.21 -13.33 -4.08
N ASP A 424 27.35 -12.74 -3.75
CA ASP A 424 27.62 -12.16 -2.42
C ASP A 424 26.75 -10.91 -2.18
N GLU A 425 26.63 -10.04 -3.19
CA GLU A 425 25.71 -8.89 -3.15
C GLU A 425 24.26 -9.36 -3.02
N ILE A 426 23.86 -10.39 -3.76
CA ILE A 426 22.51 -10.96 -3.68
C ILE A 426 22.25 -11.54 -2.28
N ALA A 427 23.21 -12.30 -1.74
CA ALA A 427 23.07 -12.91 -0.40
C ALA A 427 22.97 -11.85 0.70
N MET A 428 23.77 -10.79 0.60
CA MET A 428 23.74 -9.65 1.53
C MET A 428 22.39 -8.93 1.45
N ALA A 429 21.88 -8.66 0.25
CA ALA A 429 20.57 -8.06 0.05
C ALA A 429 19.46 -8.94 0.63
N LYS A 430 19.43 -10.23 0.34
CA LYS A 430 18.45 -11.16 0.90
C LYS A 430 18.47 -11.23 2.43
N LYS A 431 19.61 -11.03 3.04
CA LYS A 431 19.75 -11.08 4.50
C LYS A 431 19.29 -9.79 5.19
N TYR A 432 19.57 -8.64 4.62
CA TYR A 432 19.48 -7.37 5.35
C TYR A 432 18.60 -6.31 4.70
N LEU A 433 18.34 -6.38 3.37
CA LEU A 433 17.78 -5.25 2.64
C LEU A 433 16.40 -4.85 3.15
N SER A 434 15.51 -5.79 3.40
CA SER A 434 14.16 -5.48 3.88
C SER A 434 14.20 -4.67 5.18
N LEU A 435 14.96 -5.12 6.18
CA LEU A 435 15.13 -4.40 7.44
C LEU A 435 15.81 -3.04 7.25
N THR A 436 16.85 -2.97 6.42
CA THR A 436 17.60 -1.72 6.24
C THR A 436 16.88 -0.69 5.40
N ASP A 437 15.97 -1.11 4.52
CA ASP A 437 15.09 -0.22 3.76
C ASP A 437 14.04 0.43 4.68
N GLU A 438 13.47 -0.35 5.61
CA GLU A 438 12.59 0.20 6.65
C GLU A 438 13.31 1.19 7.55
N ILE A 439 14.49 0.82 8.05
CA ILE A 439 15.25 1.72 8.92
C ILE A 439 15.64 2.99 8.17
N HIS A 440 15.97 2.88 6.87
CA HIS A 440 16.25 4.05 6.04
C HIS A 440 15.03 4.95 5.92
N THR A 441 13.84 4.36 5.70
CA THR A 441 12.57 5.09 5.69
C THR A 441 12.29 5.76 7.03
N ASP A 442 12.46 5.05 8.15
CA ASP A 442 12.31 5.62 9.49
C ASP A 442 13.26 6.80 9.73
N LEU A 443 14.53 6.67 9.32
CA LEU A 443 15.54 7.73 9.43
C LEU A 443 15.21 8.94 8.54
N HIS A 444 14.72 8.69 7.31
CA HIS A 444 14.27 9.69 6.37
C HIS A 444 13.10 10.52 6.94
N GLU A 445 12.05 9.85 7.39
CA GLU A 445 10.81 10.48 7.86
C GLU A 445 10.98 11.11 9.24
N CYS A 446 11.49 10.34 10.22
CA CYS A 446 11.53 10.79 11.61
C CYS A 446 12.65 11.81 11.87
N LEU A 447 13.77 11.69 11.21
CA LEU A 447 14.95 12.50 11.46
C LEU A 447 15.33 13.36 10.25
N GLY A 448 15.34 12.80 9.04
CA GLY A 448 15.69 13.48 7.81
C GLY A 448 14.89 14.78 7.66
N HIS A 449 13.60 14.71 7.46
CA HIS A 449 12.74 15.89 7.35
C HIS A 449 12.72 16.75 8.61
N GLY A 450 12.94 16.15 9.77
CA GLY A 450 12.99 16.84 11.06
C GLY A 450 14.26 17.69 11.30
N SER A 451 15.37 17.41 10.59
CA SER A 451 16.69 17.99 10.83
C SER A 451 16.92 19.34 10.13
N GLY A 452 18.00 20.01 10.52
CA GLY A 452 18.46 21.24 9.89
C GLY A 452 17.53 22.43 10.07
N GLN A 453 18.04 23.63 9.79
CA GLN A 453 17.26 24.87 9.83
C GLN A 453 17.68 25.84 8.72
N LEU A 454 16.76 26.72 8.34
CA LEU A 454 17.06 27.85 7.47
C LEU A 454 17.75 28.96 8.29
N LEU A 455 18.62 29.72 7.65
CA LEU A 455 19.15 30.95 8.27
C LEU A 455 18.05 32.01 8.39
N PRO A 456 18.14 32.88 9.39
CA PRO A 456 17.23 34.01 9.53
C PRO A 456 17.14 34.84 8.26
N GLY A 457 15.92 35.02 7.74
CA GLY A 457 15.63 35.76 6.51
C GLY A 457 15.63 34.93 5.24
N THR A 458 15.98 33.66 5.28
CA THR A 458 15.84 32.76 4.13
C THR A 458 14.37 32.33 3.96
N SER A 459 13.83 32.55 2.77
CA SER A 459 12.46 32.08 2.45
C SER A 459 12.41 30.55 2.35
N PRO A 460 11.38 29.88 2.90
CA PRO A 460 11.17 28.44 2.69
C PRO A 460 11.07 28.04 1.21
N ASN A 461 10.67 28.97 0.35
CA ASN A 461 10.52 28.74 -1.10
C ASN A 461 11.71 29.27 -1.91
N ALA A 462 12.86 29.59 -1.27
CA ALA A 462 14.00 30.19 -1.95
C ALA A 462 14.56 29.33 -3.09
N LEU A 463 14.38 28.01 -3.03
CA LEU A 463 14.85 27.06 -4.06
C LEU A 463 13.84 26.80 -5.18
N GLY A 464 12.66 27.42 -5.14
CA GLY A 464 11.66 27.32 -6.19
C GLY A 464 11.31 25.88 -6.58
N GLU A 465 11.33 25.60 -7.89
CA GLU A 465 11.03 24.29 -8.48
C GLU A 465 11.99 23.14 -8.06
N PHE A 466 13.16 23.47 -7.54
CA PHE A 466 14.15 22.48 -7.08
C PHE A 466 13.97 22.10 -5.60
N ASN A 467 13.08 22.79 -4.87
CA ASN A 467 12.94 22.63 -3.44
C ASN A 467 12.56 21.20 -3.03
N SER A 468 11.60 20.60 -3.70
CA SER A 468 11.16 19.22 -3.40
C SER A 468 12.30 18.22 -3.59
N THR A 469 12.95 18.22 -4.76
CA THR A 469 14.09 17.32 -5.03
C THR A 469 15.22 17.48 -4.01
N LEU A 470 15.55 18.71 -3.62
CA LEU A 470 16.64 18.98 -2.66
C LEU A 470 16.23 18.63 -1.22
N GLU A 471 14.95 18.74 -0.86
CA GLU A 471 14.45 18.28 0.43
C GLU A 471 14.53 16.76 0.55
N GLU A 472 14.04 16.03 -0.47
CA GLU A 472 14.14 14.58 -0.52
C GLU A 472 15.61 14.11 -0.53
N THR A 473 16.49 14.84 -1.26
CA THR A 473 17.93 14.56 -1.25
C THR A 473 18.52 14.72 0.15
N ARG A 474 18.10 15.72 0.89
CA ARG A 474 18.57 15.99 2.26
C ARG A 474 18.11 14.90 3.23
N ALA A 475 16.84 14.52 3.17
CA ALA A 475 16.26 13.51 4.04
C ALA A 475 16.88 12.12 3.78
N ASP A 476 17.01 11.72 2.52
CA ASP A 476 17.69 10.47 2.14
C ASP A 476 19.15 10.44 2.57
N LEU A 477 19.88 11.52 2.35
CA LEU A 477 21.29 11.61 2.77
C LEU A 477 21.47 11.54 4.29
N PHE A 478 20.54 12.11 5.05
CA PHE A 478 20.53 11.99 6.50
C PHE A 478 20.40 10.52 6.91
N GLY A 479 19.41 9.83 6.34
CA GLY A 479 19.21 8.40 6.56
C GLY A 479 20.43 7.57 6.15
N LEU A 480 20.96 7.76 4.95
CA LEU A 480 22.14 7.04 4.45
C LEU A 480 23.38 7.28 5.30
N TYR A 481 23.67 8.52 5.70
CA TYR A 481 24.84 8.84 6.53
C TYR A 481 24.80 8.11 7.87
N TYR A 482 23.62 8.06 8.51
CA TYR A 482 23.45 7.42 9.80
C TYR A 482 23.24 5.92 9.72
N MET A 483 22.83 5.37 8.59
CA MET A 483 22.67 3.92 8.39
C MET A 483 23.95 3.14 8.76
N ALA A 484 25.13 3.72 8.51
CA ALA A 484 26.43 3.12 8.87
C ALA A 484 26.97 3.56 10.24
N ASP A 485 26.16 4.28 11.05
CA ASP A 485 26.62 4.78 12.34
C ASP A 485 26.49 3.70 13.43
N PRO A 486 27.55 3.47 14.25
CA PRO A 486 27.49 2.52 15.37
C PRO A 486 26.35 2.80 16.35
N LYS A 487 25.85 4.02 16.42
CA LYS A 487 24.71 4.41 17.27
C LYS A 487 23.46 3.57 16.99
N LEU A 488 23.19 3.20 15.75
CA LEU A 488 22.03 2.36 15.42
C LEU A 488 22.17 0.92 15.98
N VAL A 489 23.38 0.39 16.00
CA VAL A 489 23.66 -0.90 16.66
C VAL A 489 23.59 -0.77 18.19
N GLU A 490 24.14 0.32 18.77
CA GLU A 490 24.03 0.62 20.20
C GLU A 490 22.57 0.69 20.67
N LEU A 491 21.71 1.32 19.90
CA LEU A 491 20.28 1.43 20.17
C LEU A 491 19.50 0.13 19.92
N GLY A 492 20.16 -0.92 19.37
CA GLY A 492 19.53 -2.18 18.99
C GLY A 492 18.54 -2.03 17.82
N ILE A 493 18.79 -1.04 16.94
CA ILE A 493 18.01 -0.78 15.73
C ILE A 493 18.55 -1.62 14.58
N LEU A 494 19.88 -1.64 14.39
CA LEU A 494 20.57 -2.54 13.47
C LEU A 494 21.09 -3.78 14.20
N PRO A 495 21.06 -4.96 13.56
CA PRO A 495 21.51 -6.20 14.20
C PRO A 495 23.04 -6.27 14.35
N ASP A 496 23.78 -5.66 13.41
CA ASP A 496 25.24 -5.66 13.36
C ASP A 496 25.77 -4.50 12.51
N GLY A 497 27.10 -4.33 12.50
CA GLY A 497 27.81 -3.30 11.74
C GLY A 497 28.00 -3.60 10.24
N GLU A 498 27.44 -4.68 9.70
CA GLU A 498 27.54 -5.05 8.28
C GLU A 498 26.24 -4.79 7.51
N ALA A 499 25.11 -4.73 8.21
CA ALA A 499 23.77 -4.61 7.61
C ALA A 499 23.62 -3.41 6.67
N TYR A 500 24.20 -2.26 7.02
CA TYR A 500 24.12 -1.04 6.20
C TYR A 500 24.62 -1.21 4.76
N LYS A 501 25.53 -2.16 4.52
CA LYS A 501 26.10 -2.40 3.19
C LYS A 501 25.03 -2.82 2.18
N ALA A 502 24.01 -3.57 2.63
CA ALA A 502 22.89 -3.94 1.79
C ALA A 502 22.13 -2.72 1.26
N MET A 503 21.84 -1.76 2.16
CA MET A 503 21.18 -0.51 1.79
C MET A 503 22.02 0.31 0.82
N TYR A 504 23.31 0.48 1.10
CA TYR A 504 24.21 1.25 0.25
C TYR A 504 24.31 0.68 -1.17
N ALA A 505 24.54 -0.65 -1.29
CA ALA A 505 24.59 -1.32 -2.59
C ALA A 505 23.26 -1.17 -3.34
N ASN A 506 22.14 -1.38 -2.66
CA ASN A 506 20.80 -1.21 -3.24
C ASN A 506 20.55 0.23 -3.70
N TYR A 507 20.91 1.21 -2.87
CA TYR A 507 20.68 2.63 -3.18
C TYR A 507 21.45 3.07 -4.43
N ILE A 508 22.72 2.69 -4.55
CA ILE A 508 23.57 2.98 -5.72
C ILE A 508 23.03 2.27 -6.96
N ARG A 509 22.72 0.97 -6.86
CA ARG A 509 22.14 0.19 -7.97
C ARG A 509 20.82 0.75 -8.45
N ASN A 510 19.92 1.12 -7.52
CA ASN A 510 18.63 1.72 -7.85
C ASN A 510 18.82 3.10 -8.48
N GLY A 511 19.63 3.97 -7.88
CA GLY A 511 19.86 5.34 -8.33
C GLY A 511 20.51 5.47 -9.70
N LEU A 512 21.35 4.50 -10.10
CA LEU A 512 22.11 4.54 -11.37
C LEU A 512 21.58 3.58 -12.43
N LEU A 513 20.69 2.63 -12.09
CA LEU A 513 20.18 1.62 -13.03
C LEU A 513 18.67 1.41 -12.88
N VAL A 514 18.22 0.68 -11.85
CA VAL A 514 16.91 0.04 -11.81
C VAL A 514 15.75 1.03 -11.97
N GLN A 515 15.80 2.18 -11.31
CA GLN A 515 14.73 3.18 -11.39
C GLN A 515 14.51 3.75 -12.80
N PHE A 516 15.50 3.68 -13.70
CA PHE A 516 15.36 4.17 -15.06
C PHE A 516 14.37 3.34 -15.89
N SER A 517 14.04 2.12 -15.45
CA SER A 517 12.95 1.32 -16.02
C SER A 517 11.57 1.99 -15.97
N ARG A 518 11.40 3.00 -15.11
CA ARG A 518 10.15 3.76 -14.94
C ARG A 518 10.08 5.00 -15.83
N VAL A 519 11.12 5.31 -16.56
CA VAL A 519 11.19 6.48 -17.44
C VAL A 519 11.15 6.02 -18.91
N GLU A 520 10.33 6.67 -19.71
CA GLU A 520 10.27 6.40 -21.17
C GLU A 520 11.61 6.76 -21.84
N LEU A 521 12.06 5.91 -22.76
CA LEU A 521 13.38 6.07 -23.41
C LEU A 521 13.59 7.49 -23.97
N GLY A 522 14.67 8.10 -23.56
CA GLY A 522 15.06 9.45 -24.00
C GLY A 522 14.32 10.59 -23.31
N LYS A 523 13.38 10.31 -22.42
CA LYS A 523 12.76 11.33 -21.56
C LYS A 523 13.64 11.67 -20.38
N LYS A 524 13.37 12.83 -19.80
CA LYS A 524 14.02 13.31 -18.57
C LYS A 524 13.42 12.66 -17.35
N ASN A 525 14.23 12.49 -16.33
CA ASN A 525 13.78 12.13 -14.98
C ASN A 525 13.13 13.38 -14.32
N THR A 526 11.84 13.33 -14.02
CA THR A 526 11.06 14.49 -13.54
C THR A 526 10.47 14.30 -12.13
N GLU A 527 10.39 13.07 -11.64
CA GLU A 527 9.82 12.76 -10.34
C GLU A 527 10.85 13.01 -9.23
N ALA A 528 10.46 13.68 -8.14
CA ALA A 528 11.37 14.20 -7.12
C ALA A 528 12.18 13.11 -6.40
N HIS A 529 11.57 11.98 -6.03
CA HIS A 529 12.26 10.87 -5.38
C HIS A 529 13.20 10.11 -6.33
N MET A 530 12.89 10.04 -7.62
CA MET A 530 13.81 9.48 -8.61
C MET A 530 14.96 10.43 -8.90
N GLN A 531 14.70 11.74 -8.88
CA GLN A 531 15.71 12.78 -9.02
C GLN A 531 16.70 12.77 -7.84
N ASN A 532 16.21 12.68 -6.60
CA ASN A 532 17.07 12.65 -5.43
C ASN A 532 18.02 11.44 -5.45
N ARG A 533 17.49 10.23 -5.68
CA ARG A 533 18.29 9.00 -5.74
C ARG A 533 19.37 9.08 -6.81
N LYS A 534 18.99 9.57 -7.98
CA LYS A 534 19.96 9.75 -9.07
C LYS A 534 21.01 10.79 -8.71
N LEU A 535 20.62 11.93 -8.13
CA LEU A 535 21.54 12.98 -7.72
C LEU A 535 22.58 12.43 -6.75
N ILE A 536 22.15 11.76 -5.71
CA ILE A 536 23.02 11.19 -4.68
C ILE A 536 23.97 10.16 -5.30
N ALA A 537 23.44 9.18 -6.00
CA ALA A 537 24.22 8.09 -6.56
C ALA A 537 25.21 8.58 -7.63
N GLN A 538 24.78 9.46 -8.54
CA GLN A 538 25.67 10.00 -9.59
C GLN A 538 26.72 10.93 -9.02
N TRP A 539 26.37 11.76 -8.05
CA TRP A 539 27.34 12.64 -7.40
C TRP A 539 28.43 11.85 -6.66
N CYS A 540 28.02 10.82 -5.91
CA CYS A 540 28.94 9.94 -5.20
C CYS A 540 29.83 9.14 -6.18
N TYR A 541 29.27 8.64 -7.27
CA TYR A 541 30.04 8.00 -8.33
C TYR A 541 31.11 8.95 -8.89
N ASP A 542 30.73 10.15 -9.32
CA ASP A 542 31.64 11.13 -9.91
C ASP A 542 32.74 11.57 -8.92
N LYS A 543 32.40 11.80 -7.66
CA LYS A 543 33.33 12.26 -6.62
C LYS A 543 34.23 11.16 -6.08
N GLY A 544 33.77 9.93 -6.10
CA GLY A 544 34.51 8.75 -5.66
C GLY A 544 35.36 8.09 -6.74
N LEU A 545 35.35 8.59 -7.99
CA LEU A 545 36.08 7.99 -9.11
C LEU A 545 37.59 7.82 -8.85
N ALA A 546 38.25 8.84 -8.28
CA ALA A 546 39.68 8.81 -8.05
C ALA A 546 40.12 7.72 -7.05
N ASP A 547 39.25 7.46 -6.08
CA ASP A 547 39.47 6.48 -5.01
C ASP A 547 38.78 5.15 -5.27
N ASN A 548 38.17 4.99 -6.46
CA ASN A 548 37.43 3.80 -6.87
C ASN A 548 36.35 3.34 -5.85
N VAL A 549 35.64 4.30 -5.25
CA VAL A 549 34.61 4.04 -4.24
C VAL A 549 33.43 3.28 -4.82
N ILE A 550 33.01 3.69 -6.01
CA ILE A 550 31.99 3.01 -6.81
C ILE A 550 32.60 2.71 -8.19
N GLU A 551 32.56 1.48 -8.61
CA GLU A 551 33.13 1.04 -9.88
C GLU A 551 32.03 0.73 -10.90
N LYS A 552 32.13 1.27 -12.11
CA LYS A 552 31.32 0.84 -13.24
C LYS A 552 31.96 -0.38 -13.89
N LYS A 553 31.31 -1.53 -13.79
CA LYS A 553 31.76 -2.81 -14.38
C LYS A 553 30.87 -3.20 -15.55
N VAL A 554 31.43 -3.99 -16.47
CA VAL A 554 30.69 -4.58 -17.59
C VAL A 554 30.95 -6.08 -17.61
N ARG A 555 29.88 -6.89 -17.68
CA ARG A 555 29.93 -8.33 -17.85
C ARG A 555 28.85 -8.74 -18.87
N ASP A 556 29.24 -9.49 -19.87
CA ASP A 556 28.35 -9.96 -20.95
C ASP A 556 27.53 -8.82 -21.62
N GLY A 557 28.21 -7.68 -21.82
CA GLY A 557 27.57 -6.50 -22.40
C GLY A 557 26.61 -5.72 -21.50
N LYS A 558 26.47 -6.13 -20.23
CA LYS A 558 25.60 -5.50 -19.23
C LYS A 558 26.40 -4.65 -18.25
N THR A 559 25.90 -3.47 -17.97
CA THR A 559 26.52 -2.51 -17.03
C THR A 559 26.07 -2.76 -15.59
N TYR A 560 27.03 -2.63 -14.66
CA TYR A 560 26.81 -2.72 -13.21
C TYR A 560 27.55 -1.59 -12.50
N PHE A 561 27.04 -1.16 -11.34
CA PHE A 561 27.72 -0.25 -10.43
C PHE A 561 27.93 -0.94 -9.08
N VAL A 562 29.20 -1.09 -8.70
CA VAL A 562 29.63 -1.91 -7.55
C VAL A 562 30.27 -1.01 -6.52
N VAL A 563 29.83 -1.09 -5.27
CA VAL A 563 30.44 -0.37 -4.16
C VAL A 563 31.68 -1.14 -3.67
N ASN A 564 32.87 -0.58 -3.87
CA ASN A 564 34.13 -1.16 -3.42
C ASN A 564 34.55 -0.70 -2.02
N ASP A 565 34.23 0.54 -1.64
CA ASP A 565 34.59 1.13 -0.34
C ASP A 565 33.35 1.76 0.33
N TYR A 566 32.72 0.99 1.21
CA TYR A 566 31.53 1.42 1.95
C TYR A 566 31.81 2.55 2.96
N PRO A 567 32.90 2.54 3.75
CA PRO A 567 33.27 3.66 4.59
C PRO A 567 33.50 4.96 3.82
N ALA A 568 34.23 4.91 2.69
CA ALA A 568 34.44 6.07 1.85
C ALA A 568 33.13 6.60 1.23
N LEU A 569 32.18 5.70 0.89
CA LEU A 569 30.86 6.08 0.42
C LEU A 569 30.07 6.84 1.51
N ARG A 570 30.14 6.41 2.77
CA ARG A 570 29.57 7.15 3.90
C ARG A 570 30.10 8.58 3.98
N GLU A 571 31.42 8.75 3.85
CA GLU A 571 32.04 10.07 3.85
C GLU A 571 31.55 10.95 2.67
N LEU A 572 31.30 10.37 1.52
CA LEU A 572 30.70 11.07 0.37
C LEU A 572 29.26 11.51 0.67
N PHE A 573 28.45 10.65 1.26
CA PHE A 573 27.10 11.02 1.72
C PHE A 573 27.13 12.18 2.71
N GLY A 574 28.04 12.14 3.68
CA GLY A 574 28.21 13.24 4.64
C GLY A 574 28.61 14.57 3.99
N LYS A 575 29.54 14.55 3.04
CA LYS A 575 29.94 15.75 2.29
C LYS A 575 28.79 16.34 1.47
N LEU A 576 28.02 15.48 0.80
CA LEU A 576 26.87 15.93 0.03
C LEU A 576 25.75 16.45 0.95
N LEU A 577 25.48 15.78 2.07
CA LEU A 577 24.51 16.23 3.07
C LEU A 577 24.86 17.65 3.59
N ALA A 578 26.13 17.89 3.92
CA ALA A 578 26.57 19.21 4.36
C ALA A 578 26.33 20.28 3.30
N GLU A 579 26.61 19.98 2.02
CA GLU A 579 26.40 20.92 0.92
C GLU A 579 24.89 21.15 0.63
N ILE A 580 24.07 20.10 0.60
CA ILE A 580 22.62 20.24 0.39
C ILE A 580 21.98 21.04 1.53
N GLN A 581 22.38 20.78 2.79
CA GLN A 581 21.90 21.57 3.94
C GLN A 581 22.32 23.03 3.83
N ARG A 582 23.57 23.33 3.44
CA ARG A 582 24.03 24.70 3.19
C ARG A 582 23.15 25.40 2.15
N VAL A 583 22.98 24.74 1.00
CA VAL A 583 22.17 25.27 -0.11
C VAL A 583 20.75 25.62 0.36
N LYS A 584 20.12 24.73 1.14
CA LYS A 584 18.78 24.99 1.69
C LYS A 584 18.80 26.09 2.74
N SER A 585 19.73 26.04 3.68
CA SER A 585 19.81 27.00 4.80
C SER A 585 20.05 28.43 4.34
N GLU A 586 20.84 28.61 3.29
CA GLU A 586 21.16 29.92 2.71
C GLU A 586 20.20 30.34 1.60
N GLY A 587 19.37 29.44 1.09
CA GLY A 587 18.50 29.69 -0.05
C GLY A 587 19.28 29.86 -1.36
N ASP A 588 20.42 29.16 -1.51
CA ASP A 588 21.33 29.26 -2.67
C ASP A 588 20.71 28.56 -3.91
N TYR A 589 19.76 29.25 -4.54
CA TYR A 589 19.06 28.75 -5.73
C TYR A 589 20.03 28.36 -6.86
N ALA A 590 21.10 29.14 -7.08
CA ALA A 590 22.01 28.89 -8.19
C ALA A 590 22.75 27.55 -8.05
N THR A 591 23.26 27.26 -6.85
CA THR A 591 23.92 25.98 -6.57
C THR A 591 22.91 24.83 -6.57
N GLY A 592 21.72 25.02 -5.98
CA GLY A 592 20.64 24.01 -5.99
C GLY A 592 20.24 23.61 -7.39
N LYS A 593 19.98 24.59 -8.25
CA LYS A 593 19.72 24.38 -9.69
C LYS A 593 20.84 23.60 -10.37
N ALA A 594 22.10 24.02 -10.19
CA ALA A 594 23.24 23.39 -10.84
C ALA A 594 23.42 21.93 -10.41
N LEU A 595 23.18 21.59 -9.14
CA LEU A 595 23.21 20.21 -8.64
C LEU A 595 22.12 19.37 -9.29
N VAL A 596 20.86 19.82 -9.29
CA VAL A 596 19.74 19.07 -9.83
C VAL A 596 19.88 18.90 -11.35
N GLU A 597 20.17 19.96 -12.09
CA GLU A 597 20.30 19.89 -13.56
C GLU A 597 21.45 18.98 -13.98
N LYS A 598 22.56 18.99 -13.25
CA LYS A 598 23.74 18.17 -13.56
C LYS A 598 23.56 16.70 -13.20
N TYR A 599 23.01 16.42 -12.03
CA TYR A 599 23.06 15.05 -11.48
C TYR A 599 21.73 14.32 -11.46
N ALA A 600 20.57 15.03 -11.48
CA ALA A 600 19.27 14.42 -11.27
C ALA A 600 18.49 14.14 -12.57
N VAL A 601 18.55 15.08 -13.51
CA VAL A 601 17.55 15.19 -14.62
C VAL A 601 17.88 14.29 -15.81
N ASN A 602 19.12 14.33 -16.30
CA ASN A 602 19.49 13.66 -17.55
C ASN A 602 19.96 12.23 -17.30
N ILE A 603 19.45 11.29 -18.10
CA ILE A 603 19.87 9.87 -18.10
C ILE A 603 20.70 9.65 -19.37
N ASP A 604 21.84 8.94 -19.25
CA ASP A 604 22.59 8.53 -20.43
C ASP A 604 21.75 7.62 -21.32
N TYR A 605 21.62 7.99 -22.58
CA TYR A 605 20.69 7.32 -23.51
C TYR A 605 21.00 5.83 -23.71
N ASN A 606 22.27 5.49 -23.83
CA ASN A 606 22.67 4.09 -24.09
C ASN A 606 22.46 3.23 -22.85
N LEU A 607 22.81 3.75 -21.67
CA LEU A 607 22.55 3.08 -20.40
C LEU A 607 21.04 2.93 -20.15
N HIS A 608 20.25 3.95 -20.45
CA HIS A 608 18.80 3.91 -20.31
C HIS A 608 18.18 2.84 -21.21
N LYS A 609 18.60 2.77 -22.48
CA LYS A 609 18.16 1.75 -23.41
C LYS A 609 18.53 0.34 -22.90
N GLU A 610 19.77 0.14 -22.45
CA GLU A 610 20.22 -1.12 -21.85
C GLU A 610 19.34 -1.54 -20.67
N VAL A 611 19.04 -0.62 -19.73
CA VAL A 611 18.21 -0.91 -18.57
C VAL A 611 16.80 -1.31 -18.98
N LEU A 612 16.18 -0.60 -19.93
CA LEU A 612 14.84 -0.93 -20.42
C LEU A 612 14.79 -2.30 -21.09
N GLU A 613 15.80 -2.65 -21.92
CA GLU A 613 15.89 -3.97 -22.56
C GLU A 613 16.06 -5.09 -21.52
N ARG A 614 16.93 -4.88 -20.52
CA ARG A 614 17.15 -5.85 -19.43
C ARG A 614 15.88 -6.01 -18.60
N TYR A 615 15.23 -4.94 -18.22
CA TYR A 615 13.99 -4.97 -17.42
C TYR A 615 12.86 -5.67 -18.19
N ALA A 616 12.68 -5.35 -19.47
CA ALA A 616 11.69 -6.01 -20.33
C ALA A 616 11.91 -7.54 -20.45
N SER A 617 13.18 -7.98 -20.49
CA SER A 617 13.52 -9.41 -20.56
C SER A 617 13.12 -10.20 -19.31
N LEU A 618 12.94 -9.53 -18.18
CA LEU A 618 12.47 -10.16 -16.94
C LEU A 618 10.98 -10.53 -17.03
N ASN A 619 10.21 -9.87 -17.88
CA ASN A 619 8.76 -10.06 -18.01
C ASN A 619 8.03 -10.02 -16.64
N LEU A 620 8.41 -9.05 -15.80
CA LEU A 620 7.81 -8.87 -14.48
C LEU A 620 6.39 -8.35 -14.63
N LYS A 621 5.50 -8.82 -13.76
CA LYS A 621 4.14 -8.29 -13.69
C LYS A 621 4.16 -6.93 -12.97
N PRO A 622 3.69 -5.85 -13.64
CA PRO A 622 3.82 -4.50 -13.11
C PRO A 622 2.92 -4.23 -11.88
N TYR A 623 1.78 -4.92 -11.80
CA TYR A 623 0.81 -4.69 -10.75
C TYR A 623 0.74 -5.88 -9.79
N GLY A 624 0.47 -5.60 -8.53
CA GLY A 624 0.36 -6.62 -7.49
C GLY A 624 -0.84 -6.42 -6.59
N GLY A 625 -1.34 -7.53 -6.07
CA GLY A 625 -2.37 -7.53 -5.05
C GLY A 625 -2.25 -8.73 -4.14
N PHE A 626 -3.13 -8.79 -3.15
CA PHE A 626 -2.99 -9.71 -2.04
C PHE A 626 -4.23 -10.57 -1.84
N VAL A 627 -4.03 -11.73 -1.21
CA VAL A 627 -5.09 -12.47 -0.54
C VAL A 627 -4.96 -12.25 0.95
N ASN A 628 -6.10 -12.07 1.62
CA ASN A 628 -6.15 -11.93 3.07
C ASN A 628 -5.79 -13.24 3.77
N PRO A 629 -5.17 -13.19 4.95
CA PRO A 629 -5.14 -14.34 5.83
C PRO A 629 -6.57 -14.70 6.26
N ARG A 630 -6.81 -16.00 6.49
CA ARG A 630 -8.06 -16.50 7.04
C ARG A 630 -8.02 -16.45 8.56
N ILE A 631 -9.03 -15.85 9.17
CA ILE A 631 -9.19 -15.78 10.62
C ILE A 631 -10.45 -16.57 11.00
N GLU A 632 -10.29 -17.56 11.88
CA GLU A 632 -11.39 -18.42 12.30
C GLU A 632 -11.46 -18.56 13.82
N PRO A 633 -12.67 -18.51 14.42
CA PRO A 633 -12.84 -18.76 15.84
C PRO A 633 -12.51 -20.21 16.18
N VAL A 634 -11.75 -20.42 17.25
CA VAL A 634 -11.46 -21.75 17.81
C VAL A 634 -12.41 -22.01 18.97
N GLU A 635 -13.31 -22.96 18.80
CA GLU A 635 -14.31 -23.29 19.81
C GLU A 635 -13.92 -24.51 20.66
N ARG A 636 -14.19 -24.41 21.96
CA ARG A 636 -14.15 -25.54 22.90
C ARG A 636 -15.38 -25.49 23.79
N ASN A 637 -16.13 -26.59 23.84
CA ASN A 637 -17.37 -26.71 24.62
C ASN A 637 -18.38 -25.59 24.36
N GLY A 638 -18.52 -25.16 23.09
CA GLY A 638 -19.46 -24.11 22.66
C GLY A 638 -19.05 -22.70 23.08
N LYS A 639 -17.77 -22.47 23.40
CA LYS A 639 -17.21 -21.14 23.67
C LYS A 639 -15.99 -20.91 22.80
N VAL A 640 -15.88 -19.72 22.25
CA VAL A 640 -14.66 -19.28 21.58
C VAL A 640 -13.55 -19.12 22.61
N VAL A 641 -12.43 -19.80 22.40
CA VAL A 641 -11.26 -19.81 23.29
C VAL A 641 -10.03 -19.18 22.66
N ASP A 642 -10.02 -19.02 21.32
CA ASP A 642 -8.99 -18.34 20.56
C ASP A 642 -9.50 -18.02 19.15
N TYR A 643 -8.71 -17.27 18.37
CA TYR A 643 -8.89 -17.08 16.93
C TYR A 643 -7.60 -17.50 16.23
N ALA A 644 -7.73 -18.48 15.34
CA ALA A 644 -6.61 -18.97 14.55
C ALA A 644 -6.46 -18.14 13.27
N ILE A 645 -5.21 -17.89 12.87
CA ILE A 645 -4.88 -17.28 11.57
C ILE A 645 -4.21 -18.32 10.69
N SER A 646 -4.57 -18.35 9.40
CA SER A 646 -3.96 -19.24 8.43
C SER A 646 -3.77 -18.53 7.07
N TYR A 647 -2.87 -19.08 6.23
CA TYR A 647 -2.41 -18.45 4.99
C TYR A 647 -2.50 -19.44 3.80
N THR A 648 -3.51 -20.30 3.81
CA THR A 648 -3.63 -21.42 2.85
C THR A 648 -4.38 -21.08 1.58
N ASP A 649 -5.25 -20.06 1.60
CA ASP A 649 -6.16 -19.76 0.51
C ASP A 649 -5.43 -19.39 -0.78
N GLY A 650 -5.92 -19.91 -1.91
CA GLY A 650 -5.58 -19.45 -3.24
C GLY A 650 -6.39 -18.21 -3.62
N TYR A 651 -5.93 -17.50 -4.66
CA TYR A 651 -6.59 -16.27 -5.09
C TYR A 651 -8.04 -16.50 -5.55
N LEU A 652 -8.23 -17.40 -6.50
CA LEU A 652 -9.57 -17.69 -7.04
C LEU A 652 -10.49 -18.27 -5.97
N GLU A 653 -9.97 -19.15 -5.12
CA GLU A 653 -10.69 -19.73 -4.00
C GLU A 653 -11.24 -18.65 -3.04
N GLN A 654 -10.40 -17.69 -2.65
CA GLN A 654 -10.84 -16.61 -1.78
C GLN A 654 -11.85 -15.68 -2.47
N MET A 655 -11.71 -15.42 -3.79
CA MET A 655 -12.67 -14.59 -4.53
C MET A 655 -14.05 -15.22 -4.55
N LEU A 656 -14.15 -16.54 -4.79
CA LEU A 656 -15.40 -17.29 -4.80
C LEU A 656 -16.01 -17.39 -3.39
N GLU A 657 -15.21 -17.72 -2.39
CA GLU A 657 -15.67 -17.75 -1.00
C GLU A 657 -16.26 -16.40 -0.58
N TYR A 658 -15.56 -15.30 -0.88
CA TYR A 658 -16.06 -13.96 -0.55
C TYR A 658 -17.31 -13.60 -1.34
N GLY A 659 -17.42 -14.08 -2.60
CA GLY A 659 -18.60 -13.95 -3.42
C GLY A 659 -19.85 -14.58 -2.80
N HIS A 660 -19.69 -15.68 -2.07
CA HIS A 660 -20.80 -16.35 -1.37
C HIS A 660 -21.04 -15.79 0.03
N LYS A 661 -19.97 -15.73 0.84
CA LYS A 661 -20.11 -15.42 2.27
C LYS A 661 -20.53 -13.97 2.51
N TYR A 662 -20.03 -13.03 1.70
CA TYR A 662 -20.26 -11.59 1.87
C TYR A 662 -21.18 -11.00 0.79
N ARG A 663 -21.95 -11.82 0.13
CA ARG A 663 -22.95 -11.36 -0.85
C ARG A 663 -24.10 -10.66 -0.13
N THR A 664 -24.29 -9.37 -0.43
CA THR A 664 -25.29 -8.51 0.21
C THR A 664 -26.17 -7.76 -0.79
N LEU A 665 -25.76 -7.70 -2.07
CA LEU A 665 -26.45 -7.01 -3.16
C LEU A 665 -26.72 -7.95 -4.35
#